data_f650132c35d8721e59717cf2a9a21c7b
#
_entry.id   f650132c35d8721e59717cf2a9a21c7b
#
_cell.length_a   1.000
_cell.length_b   1.000
_cell.length_c   1.000
_cell.angle_alpha   90.00
_cell.angle_beta   90.00
_cell.angle_gamma   90.00
#
_symmetry.space_group_name_H-M   'P 1'
#
loop_
_entity.id
_entity.type
_entity.pdbx_description
1 polymer ?
#
loop_
_entity_poly.entity_id
_entity_poly.type
_entity_poly.pdbx_seq_one_letter_code
_entity_poly.pdbx_strand_id
1 'polypeptide(L)'
;MKKQILLSCALAWAVMAGAETIDITTFRYAGPYVVQAPFQVDSVDVNSKTFVSGRLLDTHLSVDVLQQGTLFTGGVLPGSDSGYALHMMGFVLENTRYATAKLKIDGLKRYQLYVDGKKQEGTELALEPATHSVVIKYLSEAGKTDSLKVSVDTDQEGSISLKQDNKKLYTLADVLHGTRFAGVGLSPDGRYLITNYRTTYVGGRSAGSTRITELASGKVLAERTENMQWMPRSNRYYYTRTGVDGRQLIVVDPLTGMETVLVNKLPDGYFQFAPTEDYLLFTMTQEGPKERKEIYEVLEPDDRQPGWRNRSYLAKYDLKTGLLQPLTFGYHNVWAADISNDGRYLLMMTSQSRLTKRPTTLFSLYRLDMQTLQAELLIDKDGFISGARFSPDGTQVLVSGSPESLGGIGKNVKEGQTPSMTDGQLYLLNIADKRVTPLTKDFNPSVQRAVWNKVDGQVYFTAENRDCYSLYRMNPADGKIQQLEVSEDLVNSFSLAQNAPVMAYYGQSASNSDRLYTMNTKKMKSSLLEDLSKDILKDVELGECKVWSFTNSRGDTIYGRYYLPPHFDANRKYPMIVNYYGGCSPVSRNFESRYPHHAYAALGYVVYVIEPSGATGFGQEFSARHVNTAGEGVAQDIIEGTKQFCKEHAFVNDKKIGCIGASYGGFMTQYLQTQTDIFAAAISHAGISDHTSYWGEGYWGYSYSEVSMANSYPWSNPDLFVKQSPLFNADKIHTPLLFLHGDADVNVPVGESIQMFTALKLLGRETAFVAVTGQDHHIVDYGKRIQWQNTIFAWFAKWLQDDATWWNAIYKPKNL
;
A
#
# COMPACT_ATOMS: atom_id res chain seq x y z
N MET A 1 43.63 -53.09 23.41
CA MET A 1 43.11 -52.10 24.33
C MET A 1 41.91 -51.42 23.62
N LYS A 2 40.73 -51.68 24.17
CA LYS A 2 39.44 -51.30 23.60
C LYS A 2 39.18 -49.80 23.75
N LYS A 3 38.90 -49.07 22.67
CA LYS A 3 38.33 -47.71 22.70
C LYS A 3 36.82 -47.87 22.83
N GLN A 4 36.25 -47.40 23.91
CA GLN A 4 34.82 -47.21 24.10
C GLN A 4 34.41 -45.94 23.35
N ILE A 5 33.51 -46.09 22.41
CA ILE A 5 32.79 -44.98 21.78
C ILE A 5 31.54 -44.71 22.63
N LEU A 6 31.50 -43.57 23.31
CA LEU A 6 30.29 -43.05 23.94
C LEU A 6 29.36 -42.51 22.86
N LEU A 7 28.24 -43.16 22.64
CA LEU A 7 27.15 -42.70 21.82
C LEU A 7 26.25 -41.82 22.70
N SER A 8 26.32 -40.51 22.55
CA SER A 8 25.40 -39.56 23.19
C SER A 8 24.10 -39.57 22.41
N CYS A 9 23.08 -40.28 22.88
CA CYS A 9 21.72 -40.12 22.42
C CYS A 9 21.19 -38.79 22.92
N ALA A 10 21.16 -37.77 22.06
CA ALA A 10 20.32 -36.61 22.26
C ALA A 10 18.86 -37.05 22.01
N LEU A 11 18.06 -37.22 23.04
CA LEU A 11 16.62 -37.29 22.93
C LEU A 11 16.11 -35.92 22.50
N ALA A 12 15.80 -35.76 21.23
CA ALA A 12 14.95 -34.72 20.78
C ALA A 12 13.52 -35.01 21.32
N TRP A 13 13.05 -34.23 22.25
CA TRP A 13 11.64 -34.17 22.60
C TRP A 13 10.92 -33.50 21.43
N ALA A 14 10.48 -34.35 20.49
CA ALA A 14 9.39 -33.95 19.62
C ALA A 14 8.16 -33.82 20.51
N VAL A 15 7.69 -32.62 20.71
CA VAL A 15 6.31 -32.38 21.18
C VAL A 15 5.45 -32.97 20.07
N MET A 16 4.92 -34.18 20.27
CA MET A 16 3.84 -34.69 19.45
C MET A 16 2.65 -33.77 19.68
N ALA A 17 2.33 -32.90 18.71
CA ALA A 17 1.03 -32.27 18.65
C ALA A 17 0.01 -33.41 18.67
N GLY A 18 -0.86 -33.50 19.70
CA GLY A 18 -1.85 -34.55 19.81
C GLY A 18 -2.90 -34.36 18.70
N ALA A 19 -3.42 -35.46 18.18
CA ALA A 19 -4.57 -35.42 17.31
C ALA A 19 -5.79 -34.97 18.13
N GLU A 20 -6.58 -34.05 17.56
CA GLU A 20 -7.80 -33.52 18.16
C GLU A 20 -8.98 -33.81 17.26
N THR A 21 -10.13 -34.15 17.88
CA THR A 21 -11.41 -34.28 17.19
C THR A 21 -12.38 -33.27 17.78
N ILE A 22 -12.90 -32.40 16.92
CA ILE A 22 -13.89 -31.38 17.28
C ILE A 22 -15.25 -31.85 16.76
N ASP A 23 -16.18 -32.21 17.68
CA ASP A 23 -17.52 -32.58 17.30
C ASP A 23 -18.37 -31.35 17.02
N ILE A 24 -18.99 -31.29 15.85
CA ILE A 24 -19.89 -30.22 15.42
C ILE A 24 -21.33 -30.62 15.77
N THR A 25 -21.87 -30.01 16.80
CA THR A 25 -23.21 -30.35 17.31
C THR A 25 -24.28 -29.32 16.95
N THR A 26 -23.84 -28.12 16.51
CA THR A 26 -24.73 -26.99 16.23
C THR A 26 -24.48 -26.46 14.83
N PHE A 27 -25.54 -26.30 14.07
CA PHE A 27 -25.52 -25.85 12.69
C PHE A 27 -26.52 -24.70 12.49
N ARG A 28 -26.23 -23.81 11.58
CA ARG A 28 -27.22 -22.94 10.95
C ARG A 28 -27.88 -23.73 9.81
N TYR A 29 -29.19 -23.86 9.84
CA TYR A 29 -29.95 -24.68 8.90
C TYR A 29 -30.90 -23.86 8.06
N ALA A 30 -30.96 -24.14 6.75
CA ALA A 30 -31.94 -23.58 5.81
C ALA A 30 -32.52 -24.69 4.91
N GLY A 31 -33.85 -24.72 4.84
CA GLY A 31 -34.62 -25.73 4.09
C GLY A 31 -35.91 -26.12 4.80
N PRO A 32 -36.67 -27.08 4.27
CA PRO A 32 -36.52 -27.78 2.98
C PRO A 32 -36.87 -26.89 1.76
N TYR A 33 -36.09 -26.97 0.71
CA TYR A 33 -36.40 -26.34 -0.60
C TYR A 33 -36.77 -27.43 -1.57
N VAL A 34 -38.09 -27.61 -1.86
CA VAL A 34 -38.58 -28.66 -2.72
C VAL A 34 -38.03 -28.49 -4.14
N VAL A 35 -37.49 -29.58 -4.71
CA VAL A 35 -36.96 -29.63 -6.05
C VAL A 35 -37.60 -30.77 -6.83
N GLN A 36 -37.82 -30.55 -8.12
CA GLN A 36 -38.47 -31.54 -8.99
C GLN A 36 -37.55 -31.98 -10.14
N ALA A 37 -37.73 -33.19 -10.59
CA ALA A 37 -37.07 -33.63 -11.81
C ALA A 37 -37.48 -32.73 -12.98
N PRO A 38 -36.52 -32.30 -13.82
CA PRO A 38 -36.86 -31.52 -15.00
C PRO A 38 -37.68 -32.35 -15.99
N PHE A 39 -38.49 -31.68 -16.81
CA PHE A 39 -39.12 -32.36 -17.94
C PHE A 39 -38.03 -32.92 -18.87
N GLN A 40 -38.09 -34.21 -19.14
CA GLN A 40 -37.10 -34.90 -19.96
C GLN A 40 -37.56 -34.82 -21.43
N VAL A 41 -36.98 -33.91 -22.20
CA VAL A 41 -37.24 -33.78 -23.64
C VAL A 41 -36.69 -34.98 -24.46
N ASP A 42 -35.72 -35.73 -23.86
CA ASP A 42 -35.20 -36.97 -24.34
C ASP A 42 -34.82 -37.86 -23.17
N SER A 43 -34.64 -39.17 -23.40
CA SER A 43 -34.26 -40.18 -22.40
C SER A 43 -32.81 -40.05 -21.91
N VAL A 44 -31.96 -39.40 -22.70
CA VAL A 44 -30.53 -39.20 -22.40
C VAL A 44 -30.08 -37.78 -22.76
N ASP A 45 -29.04 -37.27 -22.08
CA ASP A 45 -28.38 -36.02 -22.41
C ASP A 45 -27.36 -36.21 -23.57
N VAL A 46 -26.68 -35.10 -23.94
CA VAL A 46 -25.66 -35.07 -25.02
C VAL A 46 -24.49 -36.02 -24.79
N ASN A 47 -24.29 -36.51 -23.56
CA ASN A 47 -23.26 -37.47 -23.17
C ASN A 47 -23.83 -38.89 -23.06
N SER A 48 -25.03 -39.15 -23.58
CA SER A 48 -25.74 -40.42 -23.53
C SER A 48 -26.05 -40.91 -22.10
N LYS A 49 -26.23 -39.96 -21.12
CA LYS A 49 -26.55 -40.28 -19.73
C LYS A 49 -28.01 -40.03 -19.43
N THR A 50 -28.66 -40.97 -18.79
CA THR A 50 -30.03 -40.84 -18.27
C THR A 50 -30.06 -39.87 -17.08
N PHE A 51 -31.19 -39.20 -16.90
CA PHE A 51 -31.41 -38.38 -15.69
C PHE A 51 -31.59 -39.30 -14.48
N VAL A 52 -30.81 -39.03 -13.41
CA VAL A 52 -30.96 -39.70 -12.11
C VAL A 52 -31.28 -38.65 -11.04
N SER A 53 -32.16 -39.00 -10.10
CA SER A 53 -32.63 -38.03 -9.06
C SER A 53 -31.46 -37.44 -8.24
N GLY A 54 -30.35 -38.14 -8.12
CA GLY A 54 -29.14 -37.59 -7.46
C GLY A 54 -28.60 -36.30 -8.11
N ARG A 55 -28.85 -36.08 -9.44
CA ARG A 55 -28.47 -34.83 -10.13
C ARG A 55 -29.21 -33.58 -9.58
N LEU A 56 -30.32 -33.75 -8.87
CA LEU A 56 -31.03 -32.64 -8.22
C LEU A 56 -30.16 -31.96 -7.14
N LEU A 57 -29.16 -32.66 -6.61
CA LEU A 57 -28.18 -32.08 -5.71
C LEU A 57 -27.36 -30.96 -6.39
N ASP A 58 -27.18 -31.00 -7.72
CA ASP A 58 -26.45 -29.98 -8.48
C ASP A 58 -27.29 -28.74 -8.76
N THR A 59 -28.61 -28.74 -8.44
CA THR A 59 -29.43 -27.54 -8.55
C THR A 59 -28.86 -26.41 -7.71
N HIS A 60 -28.69 -25.24 -8.32
CA HIS A 60 -28.12 -24.09 -7.63
C HIS A 60 -29.00 -23.68 -6.44
N LEU A 61 -28.38 -23.50 -5.30
CA LEU A 61 -28.98 -22.92 -4.08
C LEU A 61 -27.90 -21.99 -3.49
N SER A 62 -28.25 -20.70 -3.33
CA SER A 62 -27.30 -19.73 -2.76
C SER A 62 -27.03 -20.03 -1.29
N VAL A 63 -25.76 -19.93 -0.88
CA VAL A 63 -25.38 -20.02 0.54
C VAL A 63 -25.99 -18.92 1.40
N ASP A 64 -26.45 -17.82 0.78
CA ASP A 64 -27.10 -16.70 1.49
C ASP A 64 -28.39 -17.10 2.21
N VAL A 65 -29.02 -18.21 1.80
CA VAL A 65 -30.20 -18.72 2.52
C VAL A 65 -29.91 -19.04 3.99
N LEU A 66 -28.64 -19.33 4.32
CA LEU A 66 -28.20 -19.56 5.69
C LEU A 66 -28.24 -18.30 6.56
N GLN A 67 -28.24 -17.09 5.99
CA GLN A 67 -28.37 -15.84 6.76
C GLN A 67 -29.71 -15.76 7.49
N GLN A 68 -30.76 -16.32 6.90
CA GLN A 68 -32.10 -16.40 7.47
C GLN A 68 -32.37 -17.78 8.12
N GLY A 69 -31.34 -18.64 8.16
CA GLY A 69 -31.47 -19.99 8.69
C GLY A 69 -31.72 -20.05 10.21
N THR A 70 -32.31 -21.12 10.65
CA THR A 70 -32.55 -21.43 12.08
C THR A 70 -31.38 -22.20 12.66
N LEU A 71 -31.29 -22.20 14.00
CA LEU A 71 -30.34 -23.04 14.70
C LEU A 71 -30.81 -24.49 14.71
N PHE A 72 -29.96 -25.41 14.33
CA PHE A 72 -30.22 -26.85 14.38
C PHE A 72 -29.17 -27.54 15.27
N THR A 73 -29.62 -28.30 16.23
CA THR A 73 -28.77 -29.04 17.17
C THR A 73 -29.01 -30.55 16.97
N GLY A 74 -28.13 -31.22 16.26
CA GLY A 74 -27.88 -32.65 16.13
C GLY A 74 -29.03 -33.62 15.83
N GLY A 75 -28.68 -34.79 15.37
CA GLY A 75 -29.56 -35.95 15.30
C GLY A 75 -30.21 -36.22 13.95
N VAL A 76 -31.51 -36.36 13.95
CA VAL A 76 -32.30 -36.66 12.74
C VAL A 76 -32.49 -35.40 11.91
N LEU A 77 -32.12 -35.47 10.65
CA LEU A 77 -32.21 -34.35 9.75
C LEU A 77 -33.64 -34.06 9.31
N PRO A 78 -33.99 -32.76 9.11
CA PRO A 78 -35.21 -32.39 8.44
C PRO A 78 -35.29 -33.05 7.07
N GLY A 79 -36.42 -33.68 6.77
CA GLY A 79 -36.68 -34.36 5.53
C GLY A 79 -37.60 -33.54 4.61
N SER A 80 -38.05 -34.18 3.52
CA SER A 80 -39.07 -33.63 2.63
C SER A 80 -40.39 -34.33 2.89
N ASP A 81 -41.48 -33.56 2.92
CA ASP A 81 -42.83 -34.14 3.02
C ASP A 81 -43.31 -34.74 1.69
N SER A 82 -42.73 -34.30 0.59
CA SER A 82 -43.04 -34.80 -0.75
C SER A 82 -41.85 -34.72 -1.69
N GLY A 83 -41.61 -35.74 -2.49
CA GLY A 83 -40.57 -35.76 -3.55
C GLY A 83 -39.15 -35.60 -3.00
N TYR A 84 -38.44 -34.63 -3.52
CA TYR A 84 -37.05 -34.28 -3.16
C TYR A 84 -36.94 -32.87 -2.64
N ALA A 85 -36.06 -32.62 -1.67
CA ALA A 85 -35.75 -31.27 -1.21
C ALA A 85 -34.25 -31.07 -0.97
N LEU A 86 -33.80 -29.86 -1.28
CA LEU A 86 -32.46 -29.39 -0.93
C LEU A 86 -32.43 -28.72 0.42
N HIS A 87 -31.38 -28.95 1.14
CA HIS A 87 -31.13 -28.35 2.47
C HIS A 87 -29.70 -27.85 2.52
N MET A 88 -29.45 -26.84 3.36
CA MET A 88 -28.12 -26.40 3.72
C MET A 88 -27.90 -26.39 5.22
N MET A 89 -26.73 -26.85 5.62
CA MET A 89 -26.23 -26.73 6.99
C MET A 89 -24.89 -26.06 6.97
N GLY A 90 -24.72 -25.03 7.79
CA GLY A 90 -23.49 -24.29 7.89
C GLY A 90 -22.97 -24.23 9.32
N PHE A 91 -21.66 -24.23 9.47
CA PHE A 91 -20.94 -23.91 10.71
C PHE A 91 -19.67 -23.16 10.38
N VAL A 92 -19.03 -22.57 11.39
CA VAL A 92 -17.86 -21.70 11.21
C VAL A 92 -16.70 -22.26 12.01
N LEU A 93 -15.57 -22.40 11.33
CA LEU A 93 -14.28 -22.74 11.94
C LEU A 93 -13.40 -21.49 11.97
N GLU A 94 -12.57 -21.37 12.98
CA GLU A 94 -11.55 -20.32 13.08
C GLU A 94 -10.20 -20.94 13.41
N ASN A 95 -9.17 -20.54 12.68
CA ASN A 95 -7.79 -20.89 12.96
C ASN A 95 -6.87 -19.69 12.82
N THR A 96 -5.99 -19.47 13.78
CA THR A 96 -4.96 -18.42 13.76
C THR A 96 -3.62 -18.91 13.19
N ARG A 97 -3.54 -20.21 12.86
CA ARG A 97 -2.38 -20.87 12.22
C ARG A 97 -2.86 -21.71 11.06
N TYR A 98 -1.98 -21.96 10.09
CA TYR A 98 -2.29 -22.90 9.01
C TYR A 98 -2.56 -24.29 9.60
N ALA A 99 -3.67 -24.90 9.23
CA ALA A 99 -4.09 -26.20 9.73
C ALA A 99 -4.48 -27.14 8.58
N THR A 100 -4.18 -28.41 8.75
CA THR A 100 -4.74 -29.49 7.96
C THR A 100 -5.79 -30.21 8.77
N ALA A 101 -6.94 -30.45 8.18
CA ALA A 101 -8.05 -31.08 8.87
C ALA A 101 -8.76 -32.08 7.96
N LYS A 102 -9.38 -33.07 8.57
CA LYS A 102 -10.24 -34.02 7.87
C LYS A 102 -11.64 -33.90 8.42
N LEU A 103 -12.57 -33.50 7.57
CA LEU A 103 -13.98 -33.44 7.90
C LEU A 103 -14.60 -34.83 7.78
N LYS A 104 -15.17 -35.37 8.86
CA LYS A 104 -15.96 -36.58 8.84
C LYS A 104 -17.43 -36.24 8.80
N ILE A 105 -18.14 -36.72 7.81
CA ILE A 105 -19.58 -36.51 7.61
C ILE A 105 -20.23 -37.89 7.52
N ASP A 106 -20.83 -38.31 8.61
CA ASP A 106 -21.50 -39.60 8.74
C ASP A 106 -23.03 -39.47 8.69
N GLY A 107 -23.71 -40.43 8.12
CA GLY A 107 -25.16 -40.53 8.02
C GLY A 107 -25.78 -39.91 6.77
N LEU A 108 -25.06 -39.09 5.99
CA LEU A 108 -25.49 -38.55 4.69
C LEU A 108 -24.94 -39.33 3.53
N LYS A 109 -25.81 -39.76 2.60
CA LYS A 109 -25.41 -40.47 1.37
C LYS A 109 -25.22 -39.53 0.17
N ARG A 110 -25.93 -38.39 0.14
CA ARG A 110 -25.98 -37.49 -1.00
C ARG A 110 -25.78 -36.04 -0.51
N TYR A 111 -24.56 -35.54 -0.53
CA TYR A 111 -24.22 -34.20 -0.13
C TYR A 111 -23.11 -33.58 -1.01
N GLN A 112 -22.99 -32.28 -0.94
CA GLN A 112 -21.88 -31.47 -1.45
C GLN A 112 -21.32 -30.63 -0.31
N LEU A 113 -20.00 -30.55 -0.24
CA LEU A 113 -19.28 -29.74 0.76
C LEU A 113 -18.74 -28.46 0.10
N TYR A 114 -18.90 -27.36 0.80
CA TYR A 114 -18.34 -26.07 0.42
C TYR A 114 -17.55 -25.49 1.58
N VAL A 115 -16.39 -24.93 1.29
CA VAL A 115 -15.59 -24.13 2.23
C VAL A 115 -15.36 -22.77 1.61
N ASP A 116 -15.73 -21.70 2.30
CA ASP A 116 -15.67 -20.31 1.82
C ASP A 116 -16.31 -20.15 0.44
N GLY A 117 -17.45 -20.79 0.25
CA GLY A 117 -18.23 -20.78 -0.99
C GLY A 117 -17.66 -21.62 -2.13
N LYS A 118 -16.52 -22.28 -1.96
CA LYS A 118 -15.92 -23.15 -2.96
C LYS A 118 -16.28 -24.61 -2.71
N LYS A 119 -16.81 -25.31 -3.74
CA LYS A 119 -17.08 -26.74 -3.68
C LYS A 119 -15.78 -27.51 -3.46
N GLN A 120 -15.80 -28.45 -2.52
CA GLN A 120 -14.69 -29.35 -2.22
C GLN A 120 -14.92 -30.72 -2.89
N GLU A 121 -13.87 -31.27 -3.47
CA GLU A 121 -13.92 -32.61 -4.08
C GLU A 121 -13.73 -33.75 -3.06
N GLY A 122 -13.29 -33.40 -1.84
CA GLY A 122 -13.06 -34.34 -0.75
C GLY A 122 -13.31 -33.72 0.60
N THR A 123 -12.96 -34.46 1.65
CA THR A 123 -13.12 -34.01 3.04
C THR A 123 -11.82 -33.61 3.72
N GLU A 124 -10.70 -33.66 3.03
CA GLU A 124 -9.42 -33.15 3.52
C GLU A 124 -9.30 -31.66 3.21
N LEU A 125 -9.08 -30.88 4.22
CA LEU A 125 -9.05 -29.42 4.18
C LEU A 125 -7.63 -28.92 4.47
N ALA A 126 -7.21 -27.93 3.72
CA ALA A 126 -6.03 -27.11 4.00
C ALA A 126 -6.54 -25.69 4.30
N LEU A 127 -6.50 -25.30 5.59
CA LEU A 127 -7.09 -24.07 6.09
C LEU A 127 -5.98 -23.05 6.34
N GLU A 128 -5.92 -22.00 5.52
CA GLU A 128 -5.09 -20.83 5.81
C GLU A 128 -5.65 -20.12 7.06
N PRO A 129 -4.82 -19.35 7.81
CA PRO A 129 -5.32 -18.66 8.98
C PRO A 129 -6.46 -17.68 8.66
N ALA A 130 -7.65 -18.00 9.11
CA ALA A 130 -8.86 -17.22 8.85
C ALA A 130 -10.06 -17.78 9.67
N THR A 131 -11.19 -17.13 9.44
CA THR A 131 -12.51 -17.64 9.82
C THR A 131 -13.16 -18.26 8.58
N HIS A 132 -13.45 -19.55 8.62
CA HIS A 132 -13.92 -20.34 7.47
C HIS A 132 -15.38 -20.73 7.61
N SER A 133 -16.17 -20.44 6.58
CA SER A 133 -17.55 -20.93 6.47
C SER A 133 -17.56 -22.32 5.83
N VAL A 134 -18.03 -23.31 6.56
CA VAL A 134 -18.22 -24.68 6.07
C VAL A 134 -19.71 -24.93 5.86
N VAL A 135 -20.09 -25.35 4.65
CA VAL A 135 -21.48 -25.59 4.28
C VAL A 135 -21.65 -26.98 3.69
N ILE A 136 -22.58 -27.74 4.26
CA ILE A 136 -23.01 -29.05 3.77
C ILE A 136 -24.38 -28.86 3.12
N LYS A 137 -24.44 -29.04 1.81
CA LYS A 137 -25.68 -29.07 1.02
C LYS A 137 -26.05 -30.51 0.79
N TYR A 138 -27.29 -30.92 1.16
CA TYR A 138 -27.74 -32.31 0.98
C TYR A 138 -29.11 -32.39 0.30
N LEU A 139 -29.41 -33.57 -0.24
CA LEU A 139 -30.66 -33.88 -0.92
C LEU A 139 -31.41 -34.94 -0.11
N SER A 140 -32.58 -34.57 0.41
CA SER A 140 -33.53 -35.51 1.08
C SER A 140 -34.55 -36.05 0.07
N GLU A 141 -35.16 -37.18 0.42
CA GLU A 141 -36.24 -37.83 -0.32
C GLU A 141 -37.39 -38.16 0.61
N ALA A 142 -38.59 -37.90 0.19
CA ALA A 142 -39.80 -38.13 1.02
C ALA A 142 -39.87 -39.60 1.51
N GLY A 143 -40.22 -39.73 2.82
CA GLY A 143 -40.28 -41.03 3.46
C GLY A 143 -38.93 -41.66 3.83
N LYS A 144 -37.82 -40.96 3.58
CA LYS A 144 -36.48 -41.37 4.02
C LYS A 144 -35.99 -40.43 5.12
N THR A 145 -35.38 -41.02 6.13
CA THR A 145 -34.81 -40.27 7.27
C THR A 145 -33.29 -40.37 7.16
N ASP A 146 -32.63 -39.27 7.12
CA ASP A 146 -31.17 -39.14 7.19
C ASP A 146 -30.76 -38.66 8.59
N SER A 147 -29.54 -38.99 8.98
CA SER A 147 -28.90 -38.46 10.19
C SER A 147 -27.62 -37.77 9.80
N LEU A 148 -27.13 -36.89 10.70
CA LEU A 148 -25.88 -36.21 10.48
C LEU A 148 -25.04 -36.22 11.76
N LYS A 149 -23.82 -36.72 11.63
CA LYS A 149 -22.76 -36.52 12.59
C LYS A 149 -21.57 -35.90 11.84
N VAL A 150 -21.11 -34.77 12.33
CA VAL A 150 -19.96 -34.08 11.75
C VAL A 150 -18.88 -33.90 12.80
N SER A 151 -17.66 -34.25 12.45
CA SER A 151 -16.49 -33.90 13.24
C SER A 151 -15.34 -33.46 12.35
N VAL A 152 -14.46 -32.67 12.95
CA VAL A 152 -13.22 -32.17 12.32
C VAL A 152 -12.04 -32.80 13.06
N ASP A 153 -11.28 -33.63 12.39
CA ASP A 153 -10.05 -34.21 12.93
C ASP A 153 -8.86 -33.39 12.44
N THR A 154 -7.96 -33.04 13.35
CA THR A 154 -6.70 -32.37 13.05
C THR A 154 -5.56 -32.99 13.85
N ASP A 155 -4.37 -33.06 13.25
CA ASP A 155 -3.15 -33.48 13.93
C ASP A 155 -2.47 -32.32 14.70
N GLN A 156 -3.11 -31.16 14.76
CA GLN A 156 -2.61 -29.91 15.37
C GLN A 156 -3.55 -29.46 16.49
N GLU A 157 -3.40 -30.02 17.68
CA GLU A 157 -4.22 -29.71 18.87
C GLU A 157 -4.31 -28.20 19.12
N GLY A 158 -5.54 -27.69 19.33
CA GLY A 158 -5.82 -26.28 19.60
C GLY A 158 -5.60 -25.34 18.39
N SER A 159 -5.38 -25.89 17.19
CA SER A 159 -5.18 -25.07 15.98
C SER A 159 -6.49 -24.59 15.37
N ILE A 160 -7.57 -25.32 15.56
CA ILE A 160 -8.90 -25.03 15.02
C ILE A 160 -9.90 -24.90 16.16
N SER A 161 -10.78 -23.93 16.09
CA SER A 161 -11.88 -23.74 17.02
C SER A 161 -13.21 -23.59 16.29
N LEU A 162 -14.31 -24.01 16.95
CA LEU A 162 -15.67 -23.79 16.46
C LEU A 162 -16.13 -22.39 16.90
N LYS A 163 -16.51 -21.56 15.94
CA LYS A 163 -17.00 -20.20 16.19
C LYS A 163 -18.53 -20.16 16.13
N GLN A 164 -19.15 -19.54 17.13
CA GLN A 164 -20.61 -19.47 17.23
C GLN A 164 -21.18 -18.09 16.91
N ASP A 165 -20.34 -17.06 16.90
CA ASP A 165 -20.71 -15.69 16.54
C ASP A 165 -20.43 -15.38 15.05
N ASN A 166 -20.82 -14.21 14.60
CA ASN A 166 -20.56 -13.74 13.22
C ASN A 166 -19.24 -12.99 13.06
N LYS A 167 -18.42 -12.93 14.11
CA LYS A 167 -17.15 -12.21 14.08
C LYS A 167 -16.10 -13.00 13.30
N LYS A 168 -15.21 -12.27 12.63
CA LYS A 168 -14.13 -12.87 11.82
C LYS A 168 -12.79 -12.18 12.07
N LEU A 169 -11.73 -12.93 11.85
CA LEU A 169 -10.38 -12.38 11.85
C LEU A 169 -10.17 -11.45 10.64
N TYR A 170 -9.35 -10.43 10.82
CA TYR A 170 -8.89 -9.59 9.69
C TYR A 170 -7.86 -10.34 8.87
N THR A 171 -8.16 -10.54 7.60
CA THR A 171 -7.36 -11.39 6.70
C THR A 171 -6.74 -10.61 5.56
N LEU A 172 -5.84 -11.25 4.82
CA LEU A 172 -5.31 -10.71 3.57
C LEU A 172 -6.40 -10.40 2.53
N ALA A 173 -7.48 -11.19 2.51
CA ALA A 173 -8.63 -10.92 1.66
C ALA A 173 -9.28 -9.57 1.98
N ASP A 174 -9.43 -9.23 3.25
CA ASP A 174 -9.97 -7.93 3.69
C ASP A 174 -9.04 -6.77 3.33
N VAL A 175 -7.73 -6.99 3.33
CA VAL A 175 -6.73 -5.99 2.87
C VAL A 175 -6.85 -5.72 1.38
N LEU A 176 -7.08 -6.77 0.57
CA LEU A 176 -7.01 -6.68 -0.89
C LEU A 176 -8.33 -6.33 -1.55
N HIS A 177 -9.46 -6.72 -0.96
CA HIS A 177 -10.79 -6.57 -1.55
C HIS A 177 -11.54 -5.35 -1.00
N GLY A 178 -12.63 -5.02 -1.71
CA GLY A 178 -13.53 -3.94 -1.34
C GLY A 178 -13.28 -2.66 -2.10
N THR A 179 -14.04 -1.64 -1.73
CA THR A 179 -14.01 -0.31 -2.36
C THR A 179 -13.14 0.63 -1.54
N ARG A 180 -12.30 1.43 -2.22
CA ARG A 180 -11.44 2.47 -1.65
C ARG A 180 -11.64 3.76 -2.42
N PHE A 181 -11.40 4.90 -1.76
CA PHE A 181 -11.31 6.17 -2.47
C PHE A 181 -10.03 6.25 -3.29
N ALA A 182 -10.15 6.79 -4.50
CA ALA A 182 -9.02 7.05 -5.39
C ALA A 182 -8.79 8.55 -5.64
N GLY A 183 -9.70 9.41 -5.19
CA GLY A 183 -9.58 10.84 -5.31
C GLY A 183 -10.86 11.59 -4.97
N VAL A 184 -10.74 12.87 -4.67
CA VAL A 184 -11.84 13.80 -4.42
C VAL A 184 -11.60 15.12 -5.12
N GLY A 185 -12.67 15.77 -5.59
CA GLY A 185 -12.64 17.08 -6.25
C GLY A 185 -13.91 17.87 -6.01
N LEU A 186 -13.79 19.07 -5.42
CA LEU A 186 -14.91 19.98 -5.26
C LEU A 186 -15.15 20.81 -6.52
N SER A 187 -16.43 21.07 -6.84
CA SER A 187 -16.79 22.09 -7.82
C SER A 187 -16.27 23.46 -7.38
N PRO A 188 -16.03 24.40 -8.33
CA PRO A 188 -15.54 25.73 -7.97
C PRO A 188 -16.38 26.46 -6.92
N ASP A 189 -17.69 26.29 -6.91
CA ASP A 189 -18.61 26.89 -5.94
C ASP A 189 -18.80 26.07 -4.65
N GLY A 190 -18.17 24.90 -4.56
CA GLY A 190 -18.23 24.02 -3.39
C GLY A 190 -19.57 23.30 -3.17
N ARG A 191 -20.52 23.34 -4.14
CA ARG A 191 -21.82 22.67 -4.01
C ARG A 191 -21.78 21.19 -4.34
N TYR A 192 -20.87 20.79 -5.22
CA TYR A 192 -20.79 19.42 -5.73
C TYR A 192 -19.43 18.81 -5.44
N LEU A 193 -19.42 17.50 -5.21
CA LEU A 193 -18.23 16.71 -4.98
C LEU A 193 -18.12 15.60 -6.01
N ILE A 194 -16.99 15.53 -6.70
CA ILE A 194 -16.55 14.35 -7.42
C ILE A 194 -15.79 13.45 -6.44
N THR A 195 -16.20 12.17 -6.39
CA THR A 195 -15.49 11.13 -5.64
C THR A 195 -15.13 10.01 -6.59
N ASN A 196 -13.86 9.66 -6.65
CA ASN A 196 -13.34 8.53 -7.42
C ASN A 196 -13.21 7.31 -6.53
N TYR A 197 -13.70 6.17 -7.02
CA TYR A 197 -13.66 4.88 -6.32
C TYR A 197 -12.85 3.88 -7.13
N ARG A 198 -12.22 2.98 -6.41
CA ARG A 198 -11.62 1.76 -6.95
C ARG A 198 -12.10 0.57 -6.16
N THR A 199 -12.77 -0.37 -6.83
CA THR A 199 -13.23 -1.61 -6.21
C THR A 199 -12.39 -2.78 -6.71
N THR A 200 -11.85 -3.56 -5.79
CA THR A 200 -11.15 -4.81 -6.10
C THR A 200 -12.02 -5.97 -5.66
N TYR A 201 -12.36 -6.83 -6.60
CA TYR A 201 -13.19 -8.01 -6.40
C TYR A 201 -12.36 -9.24 -6.08
N VAL A 202 -13.01 -10.26 -5.53
CA VAL A 202 -12.40 -11.59 -5.39
C VAL A 202 -11.88 -12.07 -6.74
N GLY A 203 -10.66 -12.58 -6.78
CA GLY A 203 -9.96 -12.95 -8.04
C GLY A 203 -9.16 -11.82 -8.66
N GLY A 204 -9.12 -10.62 -8.04
CA GLY A 204 -8.20 -9.53 -8.38
C GLY A 204 -8.67 -8.59 -9.49
N ARG A 205 -9.84 -8.81 -10.10
CA ARG A 205 -10.41 -7.83 -11.05
C ARG A 205 -10.67 -6.52 -10.30
N SER A 206 -10.20 -5.41 -10.85
CA SER A 206 -10.48 -4.07 -10.33
C SER A 206 -11.35 -3.27 -11.31
N ALA A 207 -12.26 -2.46 -10.76
CA ALA A 207 -13.05 -1.51 -11.51
C ALA A 207 -12.97 -0.13 -10.86
N GLY A 208 -12.89 0.91 -11.69
CA GLY A 208 -13.02 2.30 -11.26
C GLY A 208 -14.43 2.82 -11.49
N SER A 209 -14.88 3.71 -10.62
CA SER A 209 -16.08 4.53 -10.86
C SER A 209 -15.86 5.93 -10.32
N THR A 210 -16.57 6.89 -10.89
CA THR A 210 -16.57 8.28 -10.46
C THR A 210 -17.99 8.71 -10.20
N ARG A 211 -18.25 9.31 -9.04
CA ARG A 211 -19.57 9.76 -8.60
C ARG A 211 -19.58 11.25 -8.38
N ILE A 212 -20.68 11.92 -8.79
CA ILE A 212 -20.96 13.32 -8.47
C ILE A 212 -22.08 13.37 -7.44
N THR A 213 -21.82 14.02 -6.32
CA THR A 213 -22.79 14.18 -5.23
C THR A 213 -23.04 15.67 -4.97
N GLU A 214 -24.30 16.06 -4.84
CA GLU A 214 -24.67 17.38 -4.32
C GLU A 214 -24.52 17.38 -2.80
N LEU A 215 -23.67 18.24 -2.25
CA LEU A 215 -23.32 18.21 -0.83
C LEU A 215 -24.45 18.56 0.11
N ALA A 216 -25.34 19.49 -0.31
CA ALA A 216 -26.43 19.94 0.54
C ALA A 216 -27.51 18.88 0.77
N SER A 217 -27.81 18.07 -0.24
CA SER A 217 -28.87 17.06 -0.21
C SER A 217 -28.34 15.62 -0.05
N GLY A 218 -27.06 15.40 -0.31
CA GLY A 218 -26.48 14.07 -0.44
C GLY A 218 -26.90 13.31 -1.70
N LYS A 219 -27.60 13.98 -2.62
CA LYS A 219 -28.11 13.34 -3.85
C LYS A 219 -26.97 13.04 -4.83
N VAL A 220 -26.92 11.81 -5.30
CA VAL A 220 -26.05 11.40 -6.40
C VAL A 220 -26.64 11.89 -7.71
N LEU A 221 -25.91 12.73 -8.44
CA LEU A 221 -26.32 13.32 -9.71
C LEU A 221 -25.85 12.50 -10.91
N ALA A 222 -24.66 11.90 -10.81
CA ALA A 222 -24.08 11.05 -11.84
C ALA A 222 -23.15 10.02 -11.23
N GLU A 223 -23.08 8.84 -11.84
CA GLU A 223 -22.07 7.82 -11.58
C GLU A 223 -21.64 7.20 -12.90
N ARG A 224 -20.32 7.15 -13.16
CA ARG A 224 -19.74 6.71 -14.43
C ARG A 224 -18.46 5.91 -14.19
N THR A 225 -18.04 5.16 -15.19
CA THR A 225 -16.73 4.48 -15.23
C THR A 225 -15.62 5.39 -15.73
N GLU A 226 -15.95 6.44 -16.49
CA GLU A 226 -15.01 7.45 -16.93
C GLU A 226 -14.53 8.31 -15.75
N ASN A 227 -13.26 8.71 -15.80
CA ASN A 227 -12.70 9.64 -14.81
C ASN A 227 -13.22 11.06 -15.08
N MET A 228 -14.13 11.53 -14.23
CA MET A 228 -14.70 12.87 -14.29
C MET A 228 -13.85 13.87 -13.53
N GLN A 229 -13.76 15.10 -14.03
CA GLN A 229 -13.04 16.22 -13.38
C GLN A 229 -13.85 17.50 -13.51
N TRP A 230 -13.73 18.41 -12.54
CA TRP A 230 -14.34 19.73 -12.62
C TRP A 230 -13.58 20.63 -13.58
N MET A 231 -14.33 21.42 -14.31
CA MET A 231 -13.78 22.60 -14.97
C MET A 231 -13.34 23.62 -13.91
N PRO A 232 -12.26 24.39 -14.13
CA PRO A 232 -11.67 25.21 -13.07
C PRO A 232 -12.48 26.43 -12.65
N ARG A 233 -13.44 26.88 -13.45
CA ARG A 233 -14.23 28.10 -13.21
C ARG A 233 -15.73 27.86 -13.20
N SER A 234 -16.22 27.15 -14.20
CA SER A 234 -17.63 26.78 -14.29
C SER A 234 -17.93 25.55 -13.43
N ASN A 235 -19.15 25.43 -12.93
CA ASN A 235 -19.56 24.26 -12.15
C ASN A 235 -19.98 23.10 -13.07
N ARG A 236 -19.32 22.95 -14.21
CA ARG A 236 -19.46 21.82 -15.13
C ARG A 236 -18.31 20.86 -14.91
N TYR A 237 -18.55 19.59 -15.22
CA TYR A 237 -17.49 18.59 -15.22
C TYR A 237 -17.21 18.10 -16.63
N TYR A 238 -16.05 17.53 -16.80
CA TYR A 238 -15.63 16.94 -18.07
C TYR A 238 -15.06 15.54 -17.88
N TYR A 239 -15.10 14.81 -18.97
CA TYR A 239 -14.42 13.51 -19.11
C TYR A 239 -14.03 13.31 -20.57
N THR A 240 -13.20 12.32 -20.83
CA THR A 240 -12.84 11.93 -22.19
C THR A 240 -13.43 10.58 -22.53
N ARG A 241 -13.86 10.41 -23.79
CA ARG A 241 -14.27 9.12 -24.33
C ARG A 241 -13.65 8.90 -25.70
N THR A 242 -13.56 7.64 -26.14
CA THR A 242 -13.16 7.30 -27.50
C THR A 242 -14.34 7.51 -28.44
N GLY A 243 -14.18 8.41 -29.39
CA GLY A 243 -15.12 8.64 -30.49
C GLY A 243 -14.65 7.97 -31.78
N VAL A 244 -15.39 8.17 -32.88
CA VAL A 244 -15.06 7.57 -34.21
C VAL A 244 -13.69 8.06 -34.72
N ASP A 245 -13.42 9.36 -34.55
CA ASP A 245 -12.22 10.03 -35.10
C ASP A 245 -11.08 10.18 -34.09
N GLY A 246 -11.24 9.66 -32.88
CA GLY A 246 -10.24 9.74 -31.82
C GLY A 246 -10.84 10.09 -30.45
N ARG A 247 -9.99 10.52 -29.51
CA ARG A 247 -10.40 10.90 -28.16
C ARG A 247 -11.19 12.21 -28.16
N GLN A 248 -12.41 12.19 -27.63
CA GLN A 248 -13.27 13.35 -27.47
C GLN A 248 -13.20 13.92 -26.06
N LEU A 249 -13.35 15.24 -25.95
CA LEU A 249 -13.56 15.96 -24.67
C LEU A 249 -15.05 16.33 -24.55
N ILE A 250 -15.68 15.77 -23.52
CA ILE A 250 -17.08 15.97 -23.22
C ILE A 250 -17.20 16.83 -21.97
N VAL A 251 -18.04 17.88 -22.06
CA VAL A 251 -18.39 18.74 -20.92
C VAL A 251 -19.84 18.54 -20.56
N VAL A 252 -20.15 18.44 -19.29
CA VAL A 252 -21.48 18.10 -18.79
C VAL A 252 -21.93 19.12 -17.74
N ASP A 253 -23.17 19.53 -17.82
CA ASP A 253 -23.84 20.28 -16.76
C ASP A 253 -24.39 19.29 -15.72
N PRO A 254 -23.94 19.35 -14.44
CA PRO A 254 -24.32 18.35 -13.45
C PRO A 254 -25.79 18.35 -13.05
N LEU A 255 -26.51 19.46 -13.27
CA LEU A 255 -27.93 19.59 -12.92
C LEU A 255 -28.83 18.99 -14.01
N THR A 256 -28.53 19.27 -15.28
CA THR A 256 -29.34 18.82 -16.40
C THR A 256 -28.88 17.50 -16.99
N GLY A 257 -27.65 17.11 -16.74
CA GLY A 257 -26.99 15.97 -17.38
C GLY A 257 -26.69 16.19 -18.89
N MET A 258 -26.85 17.43 -19.39
CA MET A 258 -26.63 17.74 -20.80
C MET A 258 -25.16 17.66 -21.14
N GLU A 259 -24.81 16.79 -22.09
CA GLU A 259 -23.47 16.59 -22.63
C GLU A 259 -23.22 17.49 -23.84
N THR A 260 -22.05 18.10 -23.87
CA THR A 260 -21.57 18.87 -25.01
C THR A 260 -20.19 18.36 -25.42
N VAL A 261 -20.02 18.01 -26.69
CA VAL A 261 -18.70 17.69 -27.24
C VAL A 261 -17.93 19.00 -27.41
N LEU A 262 -17.02 19.29 -26.52
CA LEU A 262 -16.22 20.51 -26.56
C LEU A 262 -15.09 20.39 -27.60
N VAL A 263 -14.44 19.22 -27.68
CA VAL A 263 -13.40 18.92 -28.67
C VAL A 263 -13.68 17.53 -29.24
N ASN A 264 -13.87 17.44 -30.55
CA ASN A 264 -14.17 16.15 -31.19
C ASN A 264 -12.97 15.25 -31.37
N LYS A 265 -11.77 15.84 -31.55
CA LYS A 265 -10.51 15.11 -31.67
C LYS A 265 -9.44 15.81 -30.84
N LEU A 266 -9.22 15.33 -29.60
CA LEU A 266 -8.13 15.81 -28.76
C LEU A 266 -6.78 15.39 -29.33
N PRO A 267 -5.76 16.26 -29.27
CA PRO A 267 -4.39 15.86 -29.47
C PRO A 267 -3.97 14.78 -28.48
N ASP A 268 -2.97 13.99 -28.86
CA ASP A 268 -2.33 13.06 -27.91
C ASP A 268 -1.53 13.85 -26.87
N GLY A 269 -1.51 13.32 -25.65
CA GLY A 269 -0.82 13.94 -24.53
C GLY A 269 -1.70 14.11 -23.30
N TYR A 270 -1.06 14.55 -22.22
CA TYR A 270 -1.76 14.93 -21.00
C TYR A 270 -2.16 16.40 -21.11
N PHE A 271 -3.38 16.75 -20.71
CA PHE A 271 -3.86 18.12 -20.73
C PHE A 271 -4.50 18.57 -19.42
N GLN A 272 -4.52 19.87 -19.21
CA GLN A 272 -5.28 20.56 -18.17
C GLN A 272 -5.95 21.81 -18.73
N PHE A 273 -7.11 22.17 -18.19
CA PHE A 273 -7.75 23.42 -18.54
C PHE A 273 -7.00 24.61 -17.96
N ALA A 274 -6.93 25.69 -18.73
CA ALA A 274 -6.60 27.01 -18.16
C ALA A 274 -7.67 27.45 -17.16
N PRO A 275 -7.33 28.19 -16.09
CA PRO A 275 -8.32 28.75 -15.17
C PRO A 275 -9.42 29.60 -15.84
N THR A 276 -9.15 30.15 -17.00
CA THR A 276 -10.08 30.93 -17.83
C THR A 276 -11.01 30.07 -18.70
N GLU A 277 -10.72 28.79 -18.86
CA GLU A 277 -11.49 27.80 -19.66
C GLU A 277 -11.53 28.08 -21.16
N ASP A 278 -10.63 28.88 -21.69
CA ASP A 278 -10.55 29.27 -23.11
C ASP A 278 -9.49 28.47 -23.88
N TYR A 279 -8.59 27.77 -23.16
CA TYR A 279 -7.60 26.91 -23.78
C TYR A 279 -7.26 25.69 -22.89
N LEU A 280 -6.67 24.68 -23.51
CA LEU A 280 -6.04 23.55 -22.83
C LEU A 280 -4.52 23.68 -22.92
N LEU A 281 -3.84 23.43 -21.81
CA LEU A 281 -2.40 23.29 -21.77
C LEU A 281 -2.04 21.81 -21.86
N PHE A 282 -1.30 21.44 -22.90
CA PHE A 282 -0.82 20.09 -23.13
C PHE A 282 0.63 19.91 -22.71
N THR A 283 0.91 18.77 -22.08
CA THR A 283 2.25 18.21 -22.00
C THR A 283 2.35 17.11 -23.07
N MET A 284 3.20 17.35 -24.06
CA MET A 284 3.42 16.50 -25.22
C MET A 284 4.74 15.76 -25.09
N THR A 285 4.89 14.66 -25.82
CA THR A 285 6.14 13.89 -25.88
C THR A 285 6.74 14.00 -27.29
N GLN A 286 8.00 14.41 -27.35
CA GLN A 286 8.85 14.26 -28.51
C GLN A 286 9.65 12.97 -28.35
N GLU A 287 9.42 12.00 -29.24
CA GLU A 287 10.22 10.77 -29.27
C GLU A 287 11.67 11.08 -29.64
N GLY A 288 12.58 10.52 -28.88
CA GLY A 288 14.01 10.57 -29.15
C GLY A 288 14.47 9.48 -30.13
N PRO A 289 15.76 9.48 -30.48
CA PRO A 289 16.34 8.47 -31.34
C PRO A 289 16.16 7.06 -30.74
N LYS A 290 15.65 6.13 -31.56
CA LYS A 290 15.46 4.72 -31.13
C LYS A 290 16.79 3.97 -31.14
N GLU A 291 17.00 3.13 -30.15
CA GLU A 291 18.14 2.22 -30.12
C GLU A 291 17.98 1.10 -31.17
N ARG A 292 19.10 0.50 -31.56
CA ARG A 292 19.09 -0.76 -32.27
C ARG A 292 18.76 -1.88 -31.29
N LYS A 293 17.92 -2.81 -31.67
CA LYS A 293 17.47 -3.87 -30.76
C LYS A 293 18.58 -4.87 -30.39
N GLU A 294 19.48 -5.15 -31.34
CA GLU A 294 20.51 -6.19 -31.20
C GLU A 294 21.77 -5.67 -30.49
N ILE A 295 22.22 -4.48 -30.86
CA ILE A 295 23.40 -3.85 -30.28
C ILE A 295 23.13 -2.34 -30.22
N TYR A 296 23.37 -1.72 -29.08
CA TYR A 296 23.19 -0.27 -28.92
C TYR A 296 24.16 0.31 -27.89
N GLU A 297 24.45 1.59 -28.06
CA GLU A 297 25.24 2.36 -27.12
C GLU A 297 24.38 2.92 -26.01
N VAL A 298 24.77 2.69 -24.75
CA VAL A 298 24.22 3.33 -23.56
C VAL A 298 24.94 4.64 -23.34
N LEU A 299 24.24 5.76 -23.52
CA LEU A 299 24.83 7.10 -23.51
C LEU A 299 25.12 7.64 -22.11
N GLU A 300 24.21 7.38 -21.18
CA GLU A 300 24.28 7.76 -19.76
C GLU A 300 23.66 6.64 -18.90
N PRO A 301 23.90 6.59 -17.59
CA PRO A 301 23.34 5.55 -16.72
C PRO A 301 21.83 5.38 -16.86
N ASP A 302 21.09 6.48 -17.00
CA ASP A 302 19.62 6.48 -17.12
C ASP A 302 19.12 6.06 -18.50
N ASP A 303 19.97 6.00 -19.54
CA ASP A 303 19.60 5.51 -20.89
C ASP A 303 19.17 4.03 -20.90
N ARG A 304 19.39 3.32 -19.80
CA ARG A 304 18.85 1.98 -19.56
C ARG A 304 17.35 1.98 -19.24
N GLN A 305 16.80 3.14 -18.86
CA GLN A 305 15.40 3.30 -18.53
C GLN A 305 14.54 3.51 -19.78
N PRO A 306 13.41 2.83 -19.92
CA PRO A 306 12.54 3.00 -21.07
C PRO A 306 12.10 4.45 -21.25
N GLY A 307 12.23 4.96 -22.48
CA GLY A 307 11.80 6.32 -22.81
C GLY A 307 12.74 7.45 -22.34
N TRP A 308 13.89 7.15 -21.76
CA TRP A 308 14.84 8.18 -21.30
C TRP A 308 15.25 9.16 -22.41
N ARG A 309 15.32 8.70 -23.67
CA ARG A 309 15.64 9.56 -24.83
C ARG A 309 14.51 10.49 -25.26
N ASN A 310 13.31 10.25 -24.78
CA ASN A 310 12.16 11.13 -25.08
C ASN A 310 12.25 12.44 -24.30
N ARG A 311 11.63 13.49 -24.86
CA ARG A 311 11.54 14.80 -24.19
C ARG A 311 10.09 15.26 -24.12
N SER A 312 9.73 15.85 -22.98
CA SER A 312 8.44 16.52 -22.81
C SER A 312 8.55 17.98 -23.25
N TYR A 313 7.51 18.46 -23.91
CA TYR A 313 7.36 19.87 -24.26
C TYR A 313 5.90 20.32 -24.02
N LEU A 314 5.68 21.63 -23.95
CA LEU A 314 4.38 22.20 -23.68
C LEU A 314 3.76 22.79 -24.95
N ALA A 315 2.43 22.67 -25.08
CA ALA A 315 1.66 23.25 -26.16
C ALA A 315 0.32 23.79 -25.64
N LYS A 316 -0.16 24.87 -26.22
CA LYS A 316 -1.47 25.51 -25.95
C LYS A 316 -2.44 25.12 -27.04
N TYR A 317 -3.57 24.54 -26.67
CA TYR A 317 -4.69 24.26 -27.58
C TYR A 317 -5.80 25.28 -27.33
N ASP A 318 -6.01 26.18 -28.28
CA ASP A 318 -7.07 27.18 -28.22
C ASP A 318 -8.45 26.55 -28.53
N LEU A 319 -9.36 26.61 -27.57
CA LEU A 319 -10.67 25.95 -27.66
C LEU A 319 -11.59 26.57 -28.70
N LYS A 320 -11.37 27.83 -29.08
CA LYS A 320 -12.21 28.52 -30.08
C LYS A 320 -11.78 28.16 -31.52
N THR A 321 -10.48 28.07 -31.74
CA THR A 321 -9.93 27.92 -33.10
C THR A 321 -9.47 26.48 -33.40
N GLY A 322 -9.21 25.67 -32.35
CA GLY A 322 -8.61 24.37 -32.48
C GLY A 322 -7.07 24.41 -32.76
N LEU A 323 -6.44 25.61 -32.67
CA LEU A 323 -5.02 25.77 -32.91
C LEU A 323 -4.20 25.15 -31.74
N LEU A 324 -3.30 24.22 -32.04
CA LEU A 324 -2.31 23.68 -31.13
C LEU A 324 -0.97 24.42 -31.34
N GLN A 325 -0.70 25.41 -30.50
CA GLN A 325 0.52 26.21 -30.53
C GLN A 325 1.60 25.58 -29.61
N PRO A 326 2.77 25.14 -30.15
CA PRO A 326 3.91 24.79 -29.30
C PRO A 326 4.36 26.01 -28.48
N LEU A 327 4.57 25.81 -27.19
CA LEU A 327 5.03 26.85 -26.27
C LEU A 327 6.52 26.74 -25.97
N THR A 328 7.04 25.51 -26.00
CA THR A 328 8.46 25.24 -25.71
C THR A 328 9.06 24.32 -26.75
N PHE A 329 10.36 24.46 -26.95
CA PHE A 329 11.19 23.63 -27.83
C PHE A 329 12.58 23.52 -27.23
N GLY A 330 13.20 22.35 -27.32
CA GLY A 330 14.57 22.17 -26.88
C GLY A 330 14.91 20.76 -26.41
N TYR A 331 16.13 20.59 -25.94
CA TYR A 331 16.70 19.31 -25.53
C TYR A 331 16.25 18.87 -24.10
N HIS A 332 15.87 19.81 -23.26
CA HIS A 332 15.50 19.53 -21.88
C HIS A 332 14.02 19.18 -21.74
N ASN A 333 13.68 18.31 -20.77
CA ASN A 333 12.30 18.09 -20.39
C ASN A 333 11.70 19.38 -19.81
N VAL A 334 10.45 19.65 -20.18
CA VAL A 334 9.67 20.78 -19.66
C VAL A 334 8.31 20.31 -19.19
N TRP A 335 7.87 20.79 -18.05
CA TRP A 335 6.51 20.54 -17.56
C TRP A 335 5.92 21.81 -16.93
N ALA A 336 4.60 21.88 -16.96
CA ALA A 336 3.84 22.93 -16.33
C ALA A 336 3.82 22.76 -14.81
N ALA A 337 4.13 23.80 -14.07
CA ALA A 337 3.98 23.82 -12.62
C ALA A 337 2.63 24.45 -12.20
N ASP A 338 2.26 25.59 -12.81
CA ASP A 338 0.98 26.26 -12.51
C ASP A 338 0.63 27.29 -13.60
N ILE A 339 -0.66 27.64 -13.68
CA ILE A 339 -1.16 28.71 -14.56
C ILE A 339 -1.78 29.80 -13.68
N SER A 340 -1.44 31.07 -13.95
CA SER A 340 -2.04 32.21 -13.24
C SER A 340 -3.56 32.26 -13.41
N ASN A 341 -4.27 32.84 -12.43
CA ASN A 341 -5.75 32.85 -12.41
C ASN A 341 -6.39 33.53 -13.63
N ASP A 342 -5.70 34.46 -14.21
CA ASP A 342 -6.11 35.17 -15.44
C ASP A 342 -5.74 34.42 -16.73
N GLY A 343 -5.10 33.26 -16.62
CA GLY A 343 -4.67 32.43 -17.74
C GLY A 343 -3.50 32.99 -18.55
N ARG A 344 -2.92 34.12 -18.13
CA ARG A 344 -1.89 34.83 -18.89
C ARG A 344 -0.49 34.25 -18.69
N TYR A 345 -0.14 33.88 -17.46
CA TYR A 345 1.21 33.43 -17.15
C TYR A 345 1.22 31.93 -16.81
N LEU A 346 2.25 31.26 -17.30
CA LEU A 346 2.55 29.86 -17.00
C LEU A 346 3.86 29.76 -16.21
N LEU A 347 3.82 29.12 -15.04
CA LEU A 347 5.01 28.63 -14.39
C LEU A 347 5.39 27.30 -15.04
N MET A 348 6.60 27.21 -15.56
CA MET A 348 7.13 25.99 -16.14
C MET A 348 8.49 25.65 -15.53
N MET A 349 8.75 24.37 -15.35
CA MET A 349 10.03 23.85 -14.88
C MET A 349 10.74 23.09 -16.00
N THR A 350 12.04 23.21 -16.05
CA THR A 350 12.91 22.42 -16.93
C THR A 350 13.84 21.58 -16.09
N SER A 351 14.28 20.42 -16.61
CA SER A 351 15.32 19.59 -15.98
C SER A 351 16.53 19.45 -16.90
N GLN A 352 17.70 19.50 -16.28
CA GLN A 352 18.98 19.30 -16.93
C GLN A 352 19.82 18.30 -16.14
N SER A 353 20.36 17.27 -16.78
CA SER A 353 21.30 16.32 -16.16
C SER A 353 22.66 16.98 -15.91
N ARG A 354 23.27 16.65 -14.78
CA ARG A 354 24.63 17.03 -14.41
C ARG A 354 25.27 15.90 -13.58
N LEU A 355 25.73 14.83 -14.24
CA LEU A 355 26.26 13.65 -13.59
C LEU A 355 27.55 13.86 -12.77
N THR A 356 28.24 14.97 -12.94
CA THR A 356 29.59 15.20 -12.39
C THR A 356 29.63 15.51 -10.90
N LYS A 357 28.53 15.89 -10.30
CA LYS A 357 28.39 16.16 -8.86
C LYS A 357 26.94 16.23 -8.42
N ARG A 358 26.70 16.04 -7.12
CA ARG A 358 25.39 16.25 -6.46
C ARG A 358 25.01 17.74 -6.44
N PRO A 359 23.77 18.10 -6.74
CA PRO A 359 22.72 17.26 -7.29
C PRO A 359 22.96 16.95 -8.77
N THR A 360 22.66 15.70 -9.19
CA THR A 360 22.87 15.24 -10.56
C THR A 360 21.79 15.71 -11.54
N THR A 361 20.68 16.22 -11.03
CA THR A 361 19.63 16.88 -11.82
C THR A 361 19.45 18.31 -11.35
N LEU A 362 19.41 19.24 -12.27
CA LEU A 362 19.17 20.65 -12.01
C LEU A 362 17.83 21.07 -12.60
N PHE A 363 17.10 21.86 -11.85
CA PHE A 363 15.80 22.40 -12.26
C PHE A 363 15.90 23.92 -12.40
N SER A 364 15.27 24.45 -13.44
CA SER A 364 15.07 25.90 -13.58
C SER A 364 13.58 26.21 -13.64
N LEU A 365 13.16 27.28 -12.98
CA LEU A 365 11.78 27.76 -12.97
C LEU A 365 11.67 29.01 -13.82
N TYR A 366 10.72 29.00 -14.75
CA TYR A 366 10.41 30.13 -15.64
C TYR A 366 8.96 30.56 -15.45
N ARG A 367 8.71 31.86 -15.67
CA ARG A 367 7.40 32.44 -15.91
C ARG A 367 7.29 32.80 -17.39
N LEU A 368 6.39 32.11 -18.12
CA LEU A 368 6.13 32.35 -19.53
C LEU A 368 4.87 33.21 -19.68
N ASP A 369 4.94 34.32 -20.42
CA ASP A 369 3.77 35.07 -20.86
C ASP A 369 3.12 34.35 -22.06
N MET A 370 1.90 33.85 -21.88
CA MET A 370 1.17 33.01 -22.85
C MET A 370 0.69 33.79 -24.10
N GLN A 371 0.79 35.13 -24.09
CA GLN A 371 0.43 35.97 -25.22
C GLN A 371 1.68 36.30 -26.09
N THR A 372 2.77 36.67 -25.45
CA THR A 372 3.99 37.11 -26.13
C THR A 372 5.02 36.00 -26.34
N LEU A 373 4.86 34.87 -25.61
CA LEU A 373 5.81 33.74 -25.51
C LEU A 373 7.20 34.16 -25.01
N GLN A 374 7.26 35.29 -24.27
CA GLN A 374 8.48 35.68 -23.58
C GLN A 374 8.57 35.01 -22.23
N ALA A 375 9.69 34.43 -21.94
CA ALA A 375 9.96 33.73 -20.67
C ALA A 375 10.89 34.56 -19.79
N GLU A 376 10.55 34.65 -18.52
CA GLU A 376 11.38 35.22 -17.46
C GLU A 376 11.92 34.09 -16.59
N LEU A 377 13.24 34.04 -16.40
CA LEU A 377 13.87 33.12 -15.48
C LEU A 377 13.65 33.59 -14.03
N LEU A 378 13.02 32.73 -13.20
CA LEU A 378 12.77 32.98 -11.78
C LEU A 378 13.80 32.31 -10.88
N ILE A 379 14.13 31.03 -11.15
CA ILE A 379 15.15 30.27 -10.42
C ILE A 379 16.02 29.54 -11.46
N ASP A 380 17.34 29.71 -11.35
CA ASP A 380 18.30 29.09 -12.24
C ASP A 380 19.00 27.88 -11.60
N LYS A 381 18.83 26.71 -12.20
CA LYS A 381 19.64 25.50 -11.96
C LYS A 381 19.75 25.10 -10.49
N ASP A 382 18.64 25.05 -9.79
CA ASP A 382 18.55 24.52 -8.43
C ASP A 382 18.18 23.04 -8.48
N GLY A 383 18.96 22.17 -7.86
CA GLY A 383 18.70 20.72 -7.86
C GLY A 383 17.80 20.24 -6.75
N PHE A 384 17.23 21.11 -5.95
CA PHE A 384 16.51 20.78 -4.73
C PHE A 384 15.06 21.28 -4.71
N ILE A 385 14.64 22.11 -5.68
CA ILE A 385 13.24 22.49 -5.86
C ILE A 385 12.44 21.36 -6.52
N SER A 386 11.16 21.23 -6.17
CA SER A 386 10.30 20.15 -6.67
C SER A 386 8.97 20.64 -7.27
N GLY A 387 8.58 21.89 -7.05
CA GLY A 387 7.33 22.45 -7.56
C GLY A 387 7.18 23.94 -7.31
N ALA A 388 6.21 24.54 -8.00
CA ALA A 388 5.92 25.96 -7.87
C ALA A 388 4.44 26.25 -8.12
N ARG A 389 3.86 27.25 -7.41
CA ARG A 389 2.47 27.70 -7.57
C ARG A 389 2.39 29.21 -7.43
N PHE A 390 1.56 29.84 -8.27
CA PHE A 390 1.26 31.26 -8.12
C PHE A 390 0.49 31.55 -6.83
N SER A 391 0.74 32.73 -6.25
CA SER A 391 -0.21 33.37 -5.35
C SER A 391 -1.52 33.69 -6.08
N PRO A 392 -2.64 33.84 -5.38
CA PRO A 392 -3.93 34.18 -6.00
C PRO A 392 -3.89 35.43 -6.89
N ASP A 393 -3.07 36.42 -6.52
CA ASP A 393 -2.88 37.68 -7.27
C ASP A 393 -1.76 37.60 -8.34
N GLY A 394 -1.02 36.50 -8.43
CA GLY A 394 0.02 36.26 -9.39
C GLY A 394 1.32 37.05 -9.16
N THR A 395 1.49 37.69 -7.98
CA THR A 395 2.68 38.52 -7.67
C THR A 395 3.81 37.73 -6.99
N GLN A 396 3.47 36.58 -6.41
CA GLN A 396 4.39 35.72 -5.68
C GLN A 396 4.28 34.27 -6.17
N VAL A 397 5.27 33.47 -5.84
CA VAL A 397 5.32 32.02 -6.11
C VAL A 397 5.62 31.28 -4.82
N LEU A 398 4.76 30.31 -4.49
CA LEU A 398 5.04 29.30 -3.47
C LEU A 398 5.90 28.21 -4.11
N VAL A 399 7.15 28.08 -3.68
CA VAL A 399 8.08 27.07 -4.17
C VAL A 399 8.16 25.94 -3.16
N SER A 400 8.01 24.70 -3.63
CA SER A 400 8.26 23.48 -2.87
C SER A 400 9.69 23.00 -3.15
N GLY A 401 10.35 22.46 -2.15
CA GLY A 401 11.70 21.91 -2.29
C GLY A 401 12.18 21.24 -1.01
N SER A 402 13.48 21.03 -0.91
CA SER A 402 14.14 20.50 0.28
C SER A 402 14.86 21.61 1.05
N PRO A 403 15.42 21.34 2.25
CA PRO A 403 16.20 22.34 3.00
C PRO A 403 17.36 22.97 2.24
N GLU A 404 17.92 22.25 1.26
CA GLU A 404 19.06 22.71 0.46
C GLU A 404 18.66 23.61 -0.72
N SER A 405 17.36 23.77 -1.00
CA SER A 405 16.87 24.65 -2.07
C SER A 405 17.31 26.10 -1.87
N LEU A 406 17.46 26.79 -2.99
CA LEU A 406 17.69 28.25 -3.03
C LEU A 406 18.91 28.69 -2.22
N GLY A 407 20.02 27.96 -2.42
CA GLY A 407 21.27 28.21 -1.72
C GLY A 407 21.29 27.71 -0.28
N GLY A 408 20.34 26.86 0.11
CA GLY A 408 20.27 26.27 1.44
C GLY A 408 19.70 27.19 2.52
N ILE A 409 18.91 28.18 2.16
CA ILE A 409 18.28 29.12 3.11
C ILE A 409 17.28 28.44 4.05
N GLY A 410 16.77 27.26 3.66
CA GLY A 410 15.84 26.44 4.45
C GLY A 410 16.51 25.50 5.44
N LYS A 411 17.85 25.45 5.50
CA LYS A 411 18.57 24.52 6.40
C LYS A 411 18.38 24.89 7.88
N ASN A 412 18.04 23.87 8.66
CA ASN A 412 17.94 23.93 10.12
C ASN A 412 18.56 22.66 10.71
N VAL A 413 19.84 22.46 10.46
CA VAL A 413 20.68 21.35 10.94
C VAL A 413 21.97 21.91 11.54
N LYS A 414 22.69 21.12 12.32
CA LYS A 414 23.98 21.50 12.88
C LYS A 414 25.00 21.78 11.78
N GLU A 415 25.97 22.64 12.11
CA GLU A 415 27.07 22.95 11.22
C GLU A 415 27.81 21.68 10.78
N GLY A 416 28.09 21.58 9.49
CA GLY A 416 28.73 20.41 8.89
C GLY A 416 27.80 19.24 8.56
N GLN A 417 26.54 19.28 9.00
CA GLN A 417 25.56 18.25 8.72
C GLN A 417 24.85 18.51 7.38
N THR A 418 24.65 17.47 6.59
CA THR A 418 23.86 17.52 5.34
C THR A 418 22.41 17.16 5.67
N PRO A 419 21.43 18.02 5.38
CA PRO A 419 20.03 17.70 5.58
C PRO A 419 19.53 16.63 4.61
N SER A 420 18.44 15.97 4.93
CA SER A 420 17.78 15.03 4.03
C SER A 420 17.15 15.76 2.84
N MET A 421 17.46 15.32 1.60
CA MET A 421 16.81 15.84 0.39
C MET A 421 15.32 15.54 0.33
N THR A 422 14.83 14.58 1.11
CA THR A 422 13.41 14.18 1.14
C THR A 422 12.58 14.96 2.15
N ASP A 423 13.22 15.81 2.98
CA ASP A 423 12.51 16.66 3.93
C ASP A 423 11.86 17.84 3.19
N GLY A 424 10.54 17.82 3.05
CA GLY A 424 9.79 18.80 2.25
C GLY A 424 9.66 20.15 2.93
N GLN A 425 9.97 21.23 2.20
CA GLN A 425 9.96 22.61 2.65
C GLN A 425 9.18 23.52 1.68
N LEU A 426 8.67 24.64 2.19
CA LEU A 426 8.03 25.70 1.42
C LEU A 426 8.79 27.01 1.51
N TYR A 427 8.84 27.69 0.37
CA TYR A 427 9.49 28.99 0.21
C TYR A 427 8.56 29.94 -0.52
N LEU A 428 8.64 31.23 -0.21
CA LEU A 428 7.92 32.29 -0.87
C LEU A 428 8.88 33.11 -1.73
N LEU A 429 8.69 33.10 -3.04
CA LEU A 429 9.42 33.91 -4.01
C LEU A 429 8.58 35.10 -4.43
N ASN A 430 9.08 36.30 -4.23
CA ASN A 430 8.51 37.51 -4.81
C ASN A 430 9.01 37.68 -6.26
N ILE A 431 8.09 37.81 -7.22
CA ILE A 431 8.44 37.84 -8.65
C ILE A 431 9.18 39.13 -9.02
N ALA A 432 8.82 40.26 -8.43
CA ALA A 432 9.36 41.57 -8.83
C ALA A 432 10.84 41.77 -8.46
N ASP A 433 11.21 41.38 -7.25
CA ASP A 433 12.58 41.58 -6.74
C ASP A 433 13.38 40.28 -6.56
N LYS A 434 12.79 39.11 -6.89
CA LYS A 434 13.37 37.77 -6.76
C LYS A 434 13.75 37.42 -5.33
N ARG A 435 13.27 38.11 -4.33
CA ARG A 435 13.53 37.82 -2.93
C ARG A 435 12.81 36.53 -2.55
N VAL A 436 13.52 35.64 -1.86
CA VAL A 436 13.00 34.37 -1.36
C VAL A 436 13.01 34.36 0.17
N THR A 437 11.91 33.88 0.76
CA THR A 437 11.75 33.71 2.20
C THR A 437 11.42 32.23 2.50
N PRO A 438 12.18 31.52 3.37
CA PRO A 438 11.79 30.18 3.81
C PRO A 438 10.61 30.27 4.77
N LEU A 439 9.53 29.49 4.50
CA LEU A 439 8.30 29.55 5.31
C LEU A 439 8.24 28.44 6.35
N THR A 440 8.89 27.32 6.13
CA THR A 440 8.76 26.10 6.97
C THR A 440 10.09 25.64 7.56
N LYS A 441 11.13 26.49 7.56
CA LYS A 441 12.47 26.14 8.06
C LYS A 441 12.47 25.54 9.47
N ASP A 442 11.65 26.09 10.38
CA ASP A 442 11.55 25.69 11.77
C ASP A 442 10.35 24.76 12.04
N PHE A 443 9.74 24.24 10.99
CA PHE A 443 8.59 23.36 11.06
C PHE A 443 9.04 21.89 10.96
N ASN A 444 8.82 21.12 12.04
CA ASN A 444 9.32 19.73 12.13
C ASN A 444 8.66 18.72 11.16
N PRO A 445 7.32 18.79 10.90
CA PRO A 445 6.73 17.92 9.88
C PRO A 445 7.27 18.20 8.48
N SER A 446 7.39 17.19 7.65
CA SER A 446 7.85 17.28 6.27
C SER A 446 6.69 17.58 5.32
N VAL A 447 6.72 18.69 4.61
CA VAL A 447 5.63 19.14 3.73
C VAL A 447 5.54 18.23 2.50
N GLN A 448 4.30 17.80 2.17
CA GLN A 448 4.03 16.94 1.01
C GLN A 448 3.32 17.70 -0.11
N ARG A 449 2.08 18.10 0.08
CA ARG A 449 1.26 18.77 -0.92
C ARG A 449 0.73 20.08 -0.38
N ALA A 450 0.93 21.18 -1.12
CA ALA A 450 0.44 22.51 -0.75
C ALA A 450 -0.48 23.09 -1.84
N VAL A 451 -1.51 23.80 -1.39
CA VAL A 451 -2.47 24.52 -2.24
C VAL A 451 -2.70 25.91 -1.68
N TRP A 452 -2.51 26.95 -2.49
CA TRP A 452 -2.82 28.31 -2.11
C TRP A 452 -4.31 28.61 -2.36
N ASN A 453 -5.07 28.86 -1.30
CA ASN A 453 -6.50 29.06 -1.39
C ASN A 453 -6.85 30.50 -1.76
N LYS A 454 -7.70 30.70 -2.76
CA LYS A 454 -8.15 32.01 -3.23
C LYS A 454 -9.18 32.67 -2.30
N VAL A 455 -9.93 31.88 -1.52
CA VAL A 455 -11.04 32.36 -0.71
C VAL A 455 -10.55 33.13 0.52
N ASP A 456 -9.47 32.66 1.14
CA ASP A 456 -8.92 33.24 2.39
C ASP A 456 -7.45 33.62 2.31
N GLY A 457 -6.79 33.38 1.17
CA GLY A 457 -5.37 33.69 0.97
C GLY A 457 -4.41 32.81 1.76
N GLN A 458 -4.91 31.75 2.43
CA GLN A 458 -4.08 30.83 3.19
C GLN A 458 -3.53 29.72 2.31
N VAL A 459 -2.39 29.17 2.69
CA VAL A 459 -1.84 27.95 2.11
C VAL A 459 -2.28 26.75 2.95
N TYR A 460 -3.01 25.83 2.33
CA TYR A 460 -3.38 24.54 2.94
C TYR A 460 -2.43 23.47 2.47
N PHE A 461 -1.95 22.64 3.36
CA PHE A 461 -1.00 21.60 2.99
C PHE A 461 -1.08 20.37 3.90
N THR A 462 -0.73 19.23 3.36
CA THR A 462 -0.45 18.02 4.14
C THR A 462 1.04 17.93 4.42
N ALA A 463 1.38 17.38 5.58
CA ALA A 463 2.76 17.11 5.95
C ALA A 463 2.86 15.78 6.71
N GLU A 464 3.96 15.07 6.49
CA GLU A 464 4.34 13.97 7.38
C GLU A 464 4.64 14.55 8.76
N ASN A 465 3.82 14.17 9.72
CA ASN A 465 3.97 14.52 11.12
C ASN A 465 4.18 13.21 11.90
N ARG A 466 5.43 12.84 12.09
CA ARG A 466 5.83 11.50 12.55
C ARG A 466 5.33 10.44 11.55
N ASP A 467 4.50 9.49 12.00
CA ASP A 467 3.90 8.42 11.19
C ASP A 467 2.50 8.75 10.64
N CYS A 468 2.05 10.01 10.80
CA CYS A 468 0.76 10.53 10.34
C CYS A 468 0.92 11.47 9.14
N TYR A 469 -0.14 11.65 8.36
CA TYR A 469 -0.26 12.71 7.35
C TYR A 469 -1.27 13.74 7.84
N SER A 470 -0.76 14.76 8.54
CA SER A 470 -1.60 15.80 9.12
C SER A 470 -1.89 16.93 8.14
N LEU A 471 -3.03 17.59 8.32
CA LEU A 471 -3.45 18.72 7.50
C LEU A 471 -3.19 20.03 8.24
N TYR A 472 -2.64 21.01 7.53
CA TYR A 472 -2.25 22.31 8.05
C TYR A 472 -2.79 23.45 7.18
N ARG A 473 -2.90 24.62 7.77
CA ARG A 473 -2.97 25.89 7.04
C ARG A 473 -1.89 26.84 7.50
N MET A 474 -1.45 27.72 6.62
CA MET A 474 -0.41 28.70 6.89
C MET A 474 -0.80 30.05 6.30
N ASN A 475 -0.57 31.11 7.05
CA ASN A 475 -0.59 32.46 6.50
C ASN A 475 0.78 32.75 5.85
N PRO A 476 0.85 32.90 4.51
CA PRO A 476 2.14 33.09 3.84
C PRO A 476 2.80 34.45 4.12
N ALA A 477 2.05 35.43 4.65
CA ALA A 477 2.59 36.76 4.96
C ALA A 477 3.48 36.78 6.22
N ASP A 478 3.15 35.96 7.22
CA ASP A 478 3.87 35.90 8.50
C ASP A 478 4.42 34.49 8.82
N GLY A 479 4.16 33.51 7.95
CA GLY A 479 4.59 32.12 8.10
C GLY A 479 3.91 31.35 9.25
N LYS A 480 2.85 31.90 9.86
CA LYS A 480 2.17 31.25 10.98
C LYS A 480 1.40 30.03 10.54
N ILE A 481 1.79 28.85 11.08
CA ILE A 481 1.22 27.55 10.76
C ILE A 481 0.26 27.11 11.87
N GLN A 482 -0.88 26.55 11.45
CA GLN A 482 -1.87 25.93 12.33
C GLN A 482 -2.18 24.52 11.83
N GLN A 483 -2.08 23.52 12.69
CA GLN A 483 -2.60 22.18 12.41
C GLN A 483 -4.12 22.21 12.47
N LEU A 484 -4.79 21.58 11.52
CA LEU A 484 -6.23 21.43 11.49
C LEU A 484 -6.64 20.13 12.21
N GLU A 485 -7.74 20.20 12.95
CA GLU A 485 -8.32 19.04 13.58
C GLU A 485 -9.05 18.22 12.51
N VAL A 486 -8.52 17.04 12.22
CA VAL A 486 -9.09 16.05 11.30
C VAL A 486 -9.33 14.74 12.05
N SER A 487 -10.25 13.93 11.55
CA SER A 487 -10.66 12.70 12.23
C SER A 487 -9.79 11.49 11.92
N GLU A 488 -8.86 11.62 10.95
CA GLU A 488 -8.03 10.51 10.49
C GLU A 488 -6.54 10.80 10.74
N ASP A 489 -5.78 9.73 10.99
CA ASP A 489 -4.32 9.81 11.12
C ASP A 489 -3.63 10.21 9.81
N LEU A 490 -4.17 9.73 8.69
CA LEU A 490 -3.65 9.97 7.35
C LEU A 490 -4.68 10.69 6.50
N VAL A 491 -4.41 11.94 6.15
CA VAL A 491 -5.16 12.64 5.09
C VAL A 491 -4.53 12.29 3.75
N ASN A 492 -5.12 11.33 3.04
CA ASN A 492 -4.59 10.83 1.78
C ASN A 492 -4.76 11.81 0.62
N SER A 493 -5.83 12.58 0.63
CA SER A 493 -6.07 13.64 -0.35
C SER A 493 -7.07 14.66 0.17
N PHE A 494 -6.94 15.90 -0.31
CA PHE A 494 -7.92 16.96 -0.04
C PHE A 494 -8.14 17.82 -1.29
N SER A 495 -9.31 18.49 -1.35
CA SER A 495 -9.70 19.44 -2.38
C SER A 495 -10.35 20.65 -1.74
N LEU A 496 -10.02 21.84 -2.25
CA LEU A 496 -10.59 23.12 -1.84
C LEU A 496 -11.48 23.67 -2.95
N ALA A 497 -12.66 24.15 -2.58
CA ALA A 497 -13.49 24.92 -3.50
C ALA A 497 -12.81 26.25 -3.84
N GLN A 498 -12.94 26.69 -5.11
CA GLN A 498 -12.29 27.91 -5.60
C GLN A 498 -12.95 29.20 -5.11
N ASN A 499 -14.28 29.15 -4.86
CA ASN A 499 -15.09 30.33 -4.58
C ASN A 499 -15.93 30.19 -3.30
N ALA A 500 -15.72 29.13 -2.53
CA ALA A 500 -16.47 28.89 -1.29
C ALA A 500 -15.54 28.36 -0.18
N PRO A 501 -15.85 28.63 1.10
CA PRO A 501 -15.05 28.16 2.23
C PRO A 501 -15.33 26.67 2.54
N VAL A 502 -15.12 25.79 1.57
CA VAL A 502 -15.38 24.35 1.66
C VAL A 502 -14.14 23.58 1.25
N MET A 503 -13.81 22.59 2.03
CA MET A 503 -12.82 21.55 1.75
C MET A 503 -13.49 20.18 1.78
N ALA A 504 -13.06 19.27 0.93
CA ALA A 504 -13.32 17.84 1.07
C ALA A 504 -11.99 17.11 1.25
N TYR A 505 -11.97 16.09 2.09
CA TYR A 505 -10.79 15.25 2.26
C TYR A 505 -11.20 13.82 2.59
N TYR A 506 -10.34 12.86 2.26
CA TYR A 506 -10.48 11.49 2.74
C TYR A 506 -9.18 10.98 3.31
N GLY A 507 -9.30 9.99 4.14
CA GLY A 507 -8.17 9.39 4.80
C GLY A 507 -8.50 8.12 5.55
N GLN A 508 -7.51 7.61 6.26
CA GLN A 508 -7.62 6.43 7.09
C GLN A 508 -6.79 6.58 8.35
N SER A 509 -7.01 5.69 9.31
CA SER A 509 -6.24 5.64 10.55
C SER A 509 -5.66 4.25 10.78
N ALA A 510 -4.85 4.08 11.80
CA ALA A 510 -4.20 2.82 12.10
C ALA A 510 -5.16 1.62 12.21
N SER A 511 -6.44 1.86 12.54
CA SER A 511 -7.44 0.82 12.78
C SER A 511 -8.74 1.01 11.99
N ASN A 512 -8.74 1.79 10.94
CA ASN A 512 -9.85 1.91 9.99
C ASN A 512 -9.38 2.23 8.58
N SER A 513 -10.13 1.70 7.60
CA SER A 513 -9.99 2.02 6.19
C SER A 513 -10.58 3.39 5.86
N ASP A 514 -10.73 3.69 4.59
CA ASP A 514 -11.08 5.01 4.06
C ASP A 514 -12.41 5.59 4.55
N ARG A 515 -12.35 6.87 4.97
CA ARG A 515 -13.50 7.72 5.29
C ARG A 515 -13.38 9.07 4.62
N LEU A 516 -14.50 9.59 4.14
CA LEU A 516 -14.61 10.85 3.39
C LEU A 516 -15.35 11.90 4.23
N TYR A 517 -14.79 13.10 4.23
CA TYR A 517 -15.28 14.24 5.02
C TYR A 517 -15.41 15.51 4.18
N THR A 518 -16.27 16.41 4.63
CA THR A 518 -16.21 17.83 4.28
C THR A 518 -15.85 18.66 5.49
N MET A 519 -15.20 19.81 5.26
CA MET A 519 -14.87 20.79 6.27
C MET A 519 -15.25 22.19 5.78
N ASN A 520 -15.90 22.96 6.65
CA ASN A 520 -16.06 24.40 6.44
C ASN A 520 -14.77 25.08 6.90
N THR A 521 -14.04 25.72 5.98
CA THR A 521 -12.72 26.30 6.26
C THR A 521 -12.74 27.59 7.09
N LYS A 522 -13.91 28.20 7.33
CA LYS A 522 -14.10 29.30 8.28
C LYS A 522 -14.32 28.77 9.71
N LYS A 523 -15.12 27.72 9.83
CA LYS A 523 -15.49 27.13 11.13
C LYS A 523 -14.52 26.07 11.60
N MET A 524 -13.67 25.55 10.73
CA MET A 524 -12.72 24.42 10.94
C MET A 524 -13.39 23.17 11.54
N LYS A 525 -14.62 22.89 11.10
CA LYS A 525 -15.38 21.73 11.57
C LYS A 525 -15.62 20.77 10.43
N SER A 526 -15.19 19.52 10.64
CA SER A 526 -15.41 18.39 9.73
C SER A 526 -16.77 17.71 9.94
N SER A 527 -17.31 17.17 8.87
CA SER A 527 -18.50 16.31 8.86
C SER A 527 -18.23 15.09 8.00
N LEU A 528 -18.51 13.90 8.54
CA LEU A 528 -18.40 12.63 7.81
C LEU A 528 -19.45 12.58 6.70
N LEU A 529 -19.03 12.28 5.46
CA LEU A 529 -19.91 12.07 4.32
C LEU A 529 -20.11 10.59 4.00
N GLU A 530 -19.04 9.83 3.98
CA GLU A 530 -19.08 8.42 3.59
C GLU A 530 -18.02 7.62 4.37
N ASP A 531 -18.41 6.44 4.83
CA ASP A 531 -17.55 5.54 5.59
C ASP A 531 -17.46 4.19 4.87
N LEU A 532 -16.42 4.03 4.03
CA LEU A 532 -16.14 2.76 3.35
C LEU A 532 -15.54 1.71 4.31
N SER A 533 -14.95 2.16 5.40
CA SER A 533 -14.40 1.29 6.44
C SER A 533 -15.48 0.44 7.10
N LYS A 534 -16.70 0.96 7.24
CA LYS A 534 -17.81 0.27 7.87
C LYS A 534 -18.16 -1.07 7.19
N ASP A 535 -18.10 -1.10 5.85
CA ASP A 535 -18.41 -2.32 5.09
C ASP A 535 -17.25 -3.32 5.14
N ILE A 536 -16.02 -2.84 5.09
CA ILE A 536 -14.81 -3.68 5.13
C ILE A 536 -14.65 -4.32 6.50
N LEU A 537 -14.91 -3.56 7.57
CA LEU A 537 -14.74 -4.00 8.97
C LEU A 537 -16.01 -4.57 9.57
N LYS A 538 -17.05 -4.75 8.75
CA LYS A 538 -18.26 -5.41 9.22
C LYS A 538 -17.90 -6.81 9.74
N ASP A 539 -18.26 -7.05 11.00
CA ASP A 539 -17.98 -8.32 11.69
C ASP A 539 -16.49 -8.67 11.84
N VAL A 540 -15.56 -7.76 11.54
CA VAL A 540 -14.11 -7.96 11.73
C VAL A 540 -13.73 -7.60 13.16
N GLU A 541 -12.94 -8.46 13.80
CA GLU A 541 -12.30 -8.19 15.09
C GLU A 541 -10.86 -7.72 14.89
N LEU A 542 -10.58 -6.51 15.37
CA LEU A 542 -9.25 -5.95 15.41
C LEU A 542 -8.72 -5.91 16.84
N GLY A 543 -7.43 -6.12 16.99
CA GLY A 543 -6.75 -5.79 18.23
C GLY A 543 -6.51 -4.28 18.39
N GLU A 544 -6.10 -3.84 19.56
CA GLU A 544 -5.77 -2.44 19.83
C GLU A 544 -4.46 -2.03 19.15
N CYS A 545 -4.41 -0.78 18.67
CA CYS A 545 -3.16 -0.10 18.27
C CYS A 545 -2.82 0.96 19.32
N LYS A 546 -1.59 0.91 19.86
CA LYS A 546 -1.10 1.83 20.89
C LYS A 546 0.20 2.49 20.46
N VAL A 547 0.38 3.75 20.83
CA VAL A 547 1.64 4.48 20.66
C VAL A 547 2.57 4.15 21.82
N TRP A 548 3.86 4.00 21.51
CA TRP A 548 4.91 3.83 22.49
C TRP A 548 6.20 4.50 22.02
N SER A 549 6.93 5.10 22.94
CA SER A 549 8.20 5.77 22.66
C SER A 549 9.18 5.51 23.78
N PHE A 550 10.47 5.61 23.46
CA PHE A 550 11.55 5.52 24.45
C PHE A 550 12.64 6.55 24.13
N THR A 551 13.50 6.80 25.07
CA THR A 551 14.71 7.61 24.86
C THR A 551 15.88 6.69 24.58
N ASN A 552 16.54 6.85 23.42
CA ASN A 552 17.70 6.06 23.04
C ASN A 552 18.97 6.50 23.81
N SER A 553 20.05 5.75 23.64
CA SER A 553 21.35 6.05 24.28
C SER A 553 21.99 7.39 23.86
N ARG A 554 21.52 7.97 22.76
CA ARG A 554 21.95 9.29 22.25
C ARG A 554 21.10 10.46 22.76
N GLY A 555 20.08 10.18 23.56
CA GLY A 555 19.18 11.17 24.14
C GLY A 555 18.00 11.57 23.24
N ASP A 556 17.74 10.84 22.14
CA ASP A 556 16.62 11.11 21.24
C ASP A 556 15.38 10.37 21.68
N THR A 557 14.22 10.98 21.49
CA THR A 557 12.94 10.28 21.62
C THR A 557 12.64 9.55 20.32
N ILE A 558 12.60 8.22 20.38
CA ILE A 558 12.26 7.34 19.27
C ILE A 558 10.81 6.92 19.42
N TYR A 559 10.00 7.22 18.42
CA TYR A 559 8.58 6.92 18.40
C TYR A 559 8.30 5.59 17.73
N GLY A 560 7.17 5.01 18.11
CA GLY A 560 6.63 3.83 17.47
C GLY A 560 5.18 3.60 17.87
N ARG A 561 4.63 2.53 17.36
CA ARG A 561 3.31 2.02 17.72
C ARG A 561 3.34 0.50 17.71
N TYR A 562 2.39 -0.09 18.40
CA TYR A 562 2.28 -1.54 18.39
C TYR A 562 0.82 -1.98 18.30
N TYR A 563 0.62 -3.13 17.70
CA TYR A 563 -0.67 -3.75 17.49
C TYR A 563 -0.74 -5.03 18.31
N LEU A 564 -1.84 -5.18 19.03
CA LEU A 564 -2.11 -6.37 19.85
C LEU A 564 -3.01 -7.34 19.08
N PRO A 565 -2.91 -8.65 19.32
CA PRO A 565 -3.86 -9.62 18.79
C PRO A 565 -5.31 -9.30 19.19
N PRO A 566 -6.32 -9.67 18.40
CA PRO A 566 -7.69 -9.77 18.89
C PRO A 566 -7.73 -10.66 20.15
N HIS A 567 -8.60 -10.34 21.12
CA HIS A 567 -8.71 -11.06 22.41
C HIS A 567 -7.40 -11.15 23.19
N PHE A 568 -6.60 -10.08 23.15
CA PHE A 568 -5.33 -10.00 23.84
C PHE A 568 -5.47 -10.28 25.34
N ASP A 569 -4.60 -11.18 25.86
CA ASP A 569 -4.48 -11.49 27.28
C ASP A 569 -3.07 -11.13 27.77
N ALA A 570 -2.96 -10.16 28.67
CA ALA A 570 -1.70 -9.69 29.21
C ALA A 570 -0.89 -10.74 30.01
N ASN A 571 -1.55 -11.83 30.41
CA ASN A 571 -0.90 -12.94 31.13
C ASN A 571 -0.27 -13.99 30.19
N ARG A 572 -0.54 -13.89 28.90
CA ARG A 572 0.07 -14.75 27.87
C ARG A 572 1.30 -14.10 27.27
N LYS A 573 2.22 -14.95 26.79
CA LYS A 573 3.36 -14.49 25.98
C LYS A 573 3.10 -14.66 24.51
N TYR A 574 3.37 -13.59 23.74
CA TYR A 574 3.17 -13.55 22.30
C TYR A 574 4.49 -13.40 21.57
N PRO A 575 4.70 -14.06 20.42
CA PRO A 575 5.78 -13.72 19.53
C PRO A 575 5.58 -12.30 18.97
N MET A 576 6.66 -11.62 18.61
CA MET A 576 6.61 -10.25 18.13
C MET A 576 7.25 -10.13 16.75
N ILE A 577 6.68 -9.29 15.90
CA ILE A 577 7.24 -8.85 14.62
C ILE A 577 7.58 -7.38 14.71
N VAL A 578 8.84 -7.03 14.45
CA VAL A 578 9.32 -5.65 14.38
C VAL A 578 9.36 -5.21 12.93
N ASN A 579 8.64 -4.13 12.60
CA ASN A 579 8.60 -3.55 11.28
C ASN A 579 9.14 -2.12 11.28
N TYR A 580 9.92 -1.78 10.28
CA TYR A 580 10.59 -0.49 10.11
C TYR A 580 10.89 -0.24 8.63
N TYR A 581 11.21 0.98 8.30
CA TYR A 581 11.89 1.31 7.04
C TYR A 581 13.39 1.55 7.28
N GLY A 582 13.73 2.36 8.28
CA GLY A 582 15.12 2.64 8.65
C GLY A 582 15.86 3.51 7.64
N GLY A 583 15.14 4.11 6.69
CA GLY A 583 15.64 5.04 5.68
C GLY A 583 15.05 6.45 5.86
N CYS A 584 14.86 7.15 4.76
CA CYS A 584 14.53 8.57 4.74
C CYS A 584 13.05 8.90 5.03
N SER A 585 12.19 7.92 5.28
CA SER A 585 10.76 8.13 5.55
C SER A 585 10.24 7.25 6.68
N PRO A 586 9.15 7.66 7.35
CA PRO A 586 8.50 6.82 8.35
C PRO A 586 7.70 5.66 7.72
N VAL A 587 7.34 4.68 8.54
CA VAL A 587 6.29 3.71 8.22
C VAL A 587 4.95 4.31 8.62
N SER A 588 4.19 4.82 7.67
CA SER A 588 2.91 5.47 7.92
C SER A 588 1.86 4.52 8.53
N ARG A 589 0.82 5.10 9.14
CA ARG A 589 -0.32 4.36 9.74
C ARG A 589 -1.31 3.84 8.70
N ASN A 590 -0.84 3.55 7.50
CA ASN A 590 -1.69 3.01 6.43
C ASN A 590 -2.30 1.67 6.84
N PHE A 591 -3.64 1.60 6.88
CA PHE A 591 -4.38 0.42 7.33
C PHE A 591 -4.16 -0.78 6.40
N GLU A 592 -4.24 -0.56 5.08
CA GLU A 592 -3.96 -1.57 4.05
C GLU A 592 -2.52 -1.49 3.55
N SER A 593 -1.56 -1.48 4.46
CA SER A 593 -0.14 -1.38 4.11
C SER A 593 0.40 -2.62 3.39
N ARG A 594 1.62 -2.52 2.86
CA ARG A 594 2.36 -3.66 2.29
C ARG A 594 2.51 -4.79 3.30
N TYR A 595 2.74 -4.44 4.56
CA TYR A 595 2.73 -5.34 5.69
C TYR A 595 1.52 -5.01 6.57
N PRO A 596 0.37 -5.68 6.36
CA PRO A 596 -0.86 -5.32 7.03
C PRO A 596 -0.81 -5.69 8.51
N HIS A 597 -0.47 -4.75 9.37
CA HIS A 597 -0.14 -4.97 10.78
C HIS A 597 -1.26 -5.68 11.55
N HIS A 598 -2.52 -5.31 11.32
CA HIS A 598 -3.66 -5.99 11.94
C HIS A 598 -3.84 -7.43 11.46
N ALA A 599 -3.47 -7.75 10.20
CA ALA A 599 -3.51 -9.13 9.73
C ALA A 599 -2.44 -9.99 10.41
N TYR A 600 -1.24 -9.45 10.65
CA TYR A 600 -0.22 -10.12 11.46
C TYR A 600 -0.68 -10.29 12.91
N ALA A 601 -1.31 -9.26 13.49
CA ALA A 601 -1.84 -9.32 14.84
C ALA A 601 -2.94 -10.40 14.96
N ALA A 602 -3.80 -10.54 13.95
CA ALA A 602 -4.83 -11.59 13.90
C ALA A 602 -4.24 -13.02 13.92
N LEU A 603 -2.99 -13.19 13.47
CA LEU A 603 -2.27 -14.48 13.53
C LEU A 603 -1.61 -14.74 14.90
N GLY A 604 -1.85 -13.88 15.88
CA GLY A 604 -1.34 -14.04 17.24
C GLY A 604 0.02 -13.38 17.50
N TYR A 605 0.45 -12.44 16.66
CA TYR A 605 1.68 -11.66 16.89
C TYR A 605 1.38 -10.32 17.56
N VAL A 606 2.27 -9.87 18.43
CA VAL A 606 2.42 -8.45 18.71
C VAL A 606 3.21 -7.86 17.55
N VAL A 607 2.74 -6.78 16.95
CA VAL A 607 3.44 -6.12 15.84
C VAL A 607 3.94 -4.77 16.33
N TYR A 608 5.24 -4.58 16.39
CA TYR A 608 5.88 -3.34 16.80
C TYR A 608 6.44 -2.62 15.59
N VAL A 609 5.95 -1.43 15.33
CA VAL A 609 6.44 -0.53 14.27
C VAL A 609 7.26 0.56 14.94
N ILE A 610 8.53 0.64 14.59
CA ILE A 610 9.47 1.63 15.14
C ILE A 610 9.88 2.64 14.07
N GLU A 611 9.94 3.91 14.46
CA GLU A 611 10.39 5.03 13.62
C GLU A 611 11.79 5.48 14.08
N PRO A 612 12.85 4.84 13.58
CA PRO A 612 14.21 5.17 13.98
C PRO A 612 14.65 6.53 13.43
N SER A 613 15.72 7.08 13.98
CA SER A 613 16.31 8.32 13.50
C SER A 613 16.71 8.22 12.02
N GLY A 614 16.55 9.33 11.29
CA GLY A 614 16.74 9.40 9.83
C GLY A 614 15.44 9.54 9.05
N ALA A 615 14.28 9.22 9.63
CA ALA A 615 12.98 9.43 9.00
C ALA A 615 12.59 10.93 8.99
N THR A 616 11.89 11.37 7.92
CA THR A 616 11.23 12.67 7.86
C THR A 616 10.04 12.76 8.81
N GLY A 617 9.54 13.98 9.06
CA GLY A 617 8.38 14.20 9.91
C GLY A 617 8.71 14.42 11.40
N PHE A 618 9.98 14.42 11.77
CA PHE A 618 10.49 14.62 13.14
C PHE A 618 11.42 15.83 13.28
N GLY A 619 11.57 16.62 12.22
CA GLY A 619 12.49 17.74 12.12
C GLY A 619 13.77 17.41 11.35
N GLN A 620 14.40 18.47 10.82
CA GLN A 620 15.53 18.32 9.88
C GLN A 620 16.75 17.67 10.52
N GLU A 621 17.04 17.91 11.80
CA GLU A 621 18.15 17.26 12.51
C GLU A 621 17.96 15.75 12.64
N PHE A 622 16.72 15.32 12.86
CA PHE A 622 16.38 13.90 12.96
C PHE A 622 16.48 13.20 11.60
N SER A 623 15.92 13.80 10.54
CA SER A 623 15.96 13.24 9.19
C SER A 623 17.38 13.23 8.60
N ALA A 624 18.22 14.21 8.94
CA ALA A 624 19.61 14.28 8.50
C ALA A 624 20.48 13.10 8.99
N ARG A 625 20.08 12.39 10.03
CA ARG A 625 20.81 11.19 10.54
C ARG A 625 20.78 9.98 9.61
N HIS A 626 19.94 10.01 8.60
CA HIS A 626 19.97 9.02 7.52
C HIS A 626 21.18 9.23 6.59
N VAL A 627 21.61 10.48 6.40
CA VAL A 627 22.61 10.86 5.39
C VAL A 627 24.02 10.45 5.81
N ASN A 628 24.72 9.75 4.93
CA ASN A 628 26.10 9.27 5.11
C ASN A 628 26.32 8.34 6.30
N THR A 629 25.32 7.55 6.69
CA THR A 629 25.42 6.60 7.79
C THR A 629 25.32 5.15 7.36
N ALA A 630 24.67 4.86 6.24
CA ALA A 630 24.43 3.51 5.73
C ALA A 630 24.00 2.54 6.83
N GLY A 631 23.01 2.94 7.63
CA GLY A 631 22.42 2.14 8.72
C GLY A 631 23.04 2.33 10.09
N GLU A 632 24.23 2.92 10.21
CA GLU A 632 24.86 3.18 11.52
C GLU A 632 24.01 4.18 12.32
N GLY A 633 23.85 3.91 13.61
CA GLY A 633 22.99 4.70 14.49
C GLY A 633 21.48 4.40 14.33
N VAL A 634 20.99 4.24 13.11
CA VAL A 634 19.60 3.86 12.81
C VAL A 634 19.32 2.43 13.30
N ALA A 635 20.19 1.49 12.97
CA ALA A 635 20.08 0.12 13.44
C ALA A 635 20.16 0.05 14.99
N GLN A 636 20.96 0.91 15.61
CA GLN A 636 21.07 0.99 17.07
C GLN A 636 19.73 1.39 17.71
N ASP A 637 19.00 2.34 17.12
CA ASP A 637 17.66 2.72 17.60
C ASP A 637 16.69 1.53 17.56
N ILE A 638 16.73 0.74 16.48
CA ILE A 638 15.86 -0.44 16.33
C ILE A 638 16.21 -1.51 17.37
N ILE A 639 17.49 -1.76 17.61
CA ILE A 639 17.97 -2.73 18.59
C ILE A 639 17.60 -2.31 20.02
N GLU A 640 17.90 -1.06 20.38
CA GLU A 640 17.57 -0.50 21.69
C GLU A 640 16.05 -0.49 21.93
N GLY A 641 15.28 -0.01 20.94
CA GLY A 641 13.82 0.03 21.02
C GLY A 641 13.22 -1.36 21.19
N THR A 642 13.69 -2.35 20.44
CA THR A 642 13.23 -3.74 20.56
C THR A 642 13.51 -4.30 21.96
N LYS A 643 14.72 -4.10 22.48
CA LYS A 643 15.09 -4.55 23.82
C LYS A 643 14.29 -3.84 24.91
N GLN A 644 14.14 -2.53 24.82
CA GLN A 644 13.38 -1.75 25.81
C GLN A 644 11.90 -2.10 25.78
N PHE A 645 11.33 -2.30 24.58
CA PHE A 645 9.94 -2.74 24.42
C PHE A 645 9.69 -4.09 25.12
N CYS A 646 10.57 -5.06 24.92
CA CYS A 646 10.47 -6.37 25.59
C CYS A 646 10.58 -6.25 27.12
N LYS A 647 11.44 -5.37 27.60
CA LYS A 647 11.62 -5.13 29.04
C LYS A 647 10.37 -4.53 29.69
N GLU A 648 9.69 -3.63 29.00
CA GLU A 648 8.51 -2.92 29.53
C GLU A 648 7.21 -3.69 29.30
N HIS A 649 7.19 -4.66 28.38
CA HIS A 649 5.99 -5.40 27.96
C HIS A 649 6.16 -6.90 28.22
N ALA A 650 5.85 -7.34 29.43
CA ALA A 650 6.02 -8.73 29.88
C ALA A 650 5.27 -9.76 29.04
N PHE A 651 4.27 -9.35 28.26
CA PHE A 651 3.52 -10.19 27.34
C PHE A 651 4.30 -10.56 26.06
N VAL A 652 5.47 -9.96 25.81
CA VAL A 652 6.33 -10.33 24.67
C VAL A 652 7.19 -11.53 25.02
N ASN A 653 7.24 -12.51 24.09
CA ASN A 653 8.22 -13.58 24.14
C ASN A 653 9.54 -13.09 23.52
N ASP A 654 10.50 -12.70 24.34
CA ASP A 654 11.78 -12.16 23.92
C ASP A 654 12.70 -13.17 23.18
N LYS A 655 12.31 -14.45 23.11
CA LYS A 655 12.97 -15.50 22.31
C LYS A 655 12.32 -15.70 20.93
N LYS A 656 11.18 -15.06 20.67
CA LYS A 656 10.38 -15.22 19.45
C LYS A 656 10.10 -13.87 18.83
N ILE A 657 11.16 -13.16 18.46
CA ILE A 657 11.08 -11.85 17.82
C ILE A 657 11.54 -11.99 16.36
N GLY A 658 10.69 -11.60 15.43
CA GLY A 658 11.02 -11.49 14.02
C GLY A 658 11.17 -10.04 13.59
N CYS A 659 11.82 -9.80 12.46
CA CYS A 659 11.86 -8.48 11.85
C CYS A 659 11.67 -8.54 10.34
N ILE A 660 11.11 -7.46 9.77
CA ILE A 660 10.80 -7.35 8.34
C ILE A 660 10.90 -5.92 7.84
N GLY A 661 11.48 -5.75 6.67
CA GLY A 661 11.52 -4.49 5.94
C GLY A 661 11.70 -4.70 4.44
N ALA A 662 11.36 -3.67 3.66
CA ALA A 662 11.46 -3.70 2.21
C ALA A 662 12.40 -2.60 1.70
N SER A 663 13.07 -2.86 0.55
CA SER A 663 13.94 -1.89 -0.09
C SER A 663 15.09 -1.48 0.85
N TYR A 664 15.22 -0.20 1.21
CA TYR A 664 16.13 0.20 2.27
C TYR A 664 15.84 -0.50 3.60
N GLY A 665 14.57 -0.80 3.90
CA GLY A 665 14.18 -1.63 5.05
C GLY A 665 14.64 -3.09 4.93
N GLY A 666 14.75 -3.60 3.71
CA GLY A 666 15.35 -4.91 3.42
C GLY A 666 16.86 -4.90 3.64
N PHE A 667 17.55 -3.82 3.22
CA PHE A 667 18.95 -3.57 3.62
C PHE A 667 19.08 -3.52 5.14
N MET A 668 18.27 -2.71 5.81
CA MET A 668 18.29 -2.58 7.27
C MET A 668 18.07 -3.92 7.97
N THR A 669 17.17 -4.77 7.42
CA THR A 669 16.97 -6.13 7.94
C THR A 669 18.26 -6.96 7.87
N GLN A 670 18.96 -6.95 6.75
CA GLN A 670 20.23 -7.65 6.60
C GLN A 670 21.31 -7.04 7.51
N TYR A 671 21.40 -5.71 7.56
CA TYR A 671 22.38 -4.99 8.37
C TYR A 671 22.19 -5.26 9.87
N LEU A 672 20.96 -5.29 10.37
CA LEU A 672 20.66 -5.62 11.76
C LEU A 672 21.22 -6.99 12.17
N GLN A 673 21.14 -8.01 11.28
CA GLN A 673 21.64 -9.34 11.59
C GLN A 673 23.18 -9.38 11.69
N THR A 674 23.88 -8.39 11.11
CA THR A 674 25.33 -8.23 11.31
C THR A 674 25.68 -7.54 12.64
N GLN A 675 24.69 -6.95 13.33
CA GLN A 675 24.88 -6.15 14.54
C GLN A 675 24.34 -6.82 15.82
N THR A 676 23.43 -7.81 15.70
CA THR A 676 22.74 -8.39 16.85
C THR A 676 22.13 -9.76 16.53
N ASP A 677 22.01 -10.60 17.55
CA ASP A 677 21.37 -11.93 17.50
C ASP A 677 20.00 -11.94 18.22
N ILE A 678 19.36 -10.76 18.46
CA ILE A 678 18.09 -10.71 19.21
C ILE A 678 16.89 -11.24 18.41
N PHE A 679 17.02 -11.35 17.09
CA PHE A 679 15.95 -11.81 16.23
C PHE A 679 16.03 -13.33 16.00
N ALA A 680 14.90 -14.01 16.16
CA ALA A 680 14.75 -15.43 15.87
C ALA A 680 14.45 -15.72 14.38
N ALA A 681 14.01 -14.72 13.63
CA ALA A 681 13.78 -14.77 12.18
C ALA A 681 13.83 -13.37 11.56
N ALA A 682 14.28 -13.29 10.32
CA ALA A 682 14.31 -12.04 9.58
C ALA A 682 13.84 -12.25 8.15
N ILE A 683 13.21 -11.21 7.57
CA ILE A 683 12.75 -11.18 6.18
C ILE A 683 13.25 -9.90 5.51
N SER A 684 14.09 -10.05 4.49
CA SER A 684 14.56 -8.97 3.62
C SER A 684 13.80 -9.01 2.30
N HIS A 685 12.92 -8.04 2.09
CA HIS A 685 12.21 -7.88 0.81
C HIS A 685 12.94 -6.85 -0.05
N ALA A 686 13.40 -7.27 -1.24
CA ALA A 686 14.09 -6.43 -2.23
C ALA A 686 15.17 -5.53 -1.59
N GLY A 687 15.97 -6.11 -0.67
CA GLY A 687 16.95 -5.38 0.14
C GLY A 687 18.30 -5.31 -0.52
N ILE A 688 18.99 -4.19 -0.30
CA ILE A 688 20.36 -3.96 -0.73
C ILE A 688 21.30 -4.76 0.17
N SER A 689 22.18 -5.56 -0.41
CA SER A 689 23.23 -6.29 0.31
C SER A 689 24.62 -5.66 0.14
N ASP A 690 24.81 -4.97 -0.97
CA ASP A 690 26.03 -4.24 -1.32
C ASP A 690 25.70 -2.87 -1.90
N HIS A 691 26.02 -1.83 -1.16
CA HIS A 691 25.79 -0.45 -1.59
C HIS A 691 26.53 -0.10 -2.88
N THR A 692 27.64 -0.77 -3.19
CA THR A 692 28.43 -0.51 -4.41
C THR A 692 27.69 -1.02 -5.65
N SER A 693 27.21 -2.28 -5.63
CA SER A 693 26.48 -2.87 -6.75
C SER A 693 25.14 -2.17 -6.96
N TYR A 694 24.38 -1.92 -5.88
CA TYR A 694 23.13 -1.16 -5.97
C TYR A 694 23.32 0.24 -6.57
N TRP A 695 24.35 0.98 -6.11
CA TRP A 695 24.68 2.32 -6.62
C TRP A 695 24.88 2.33 -8.13
N GLY A 696 25.58 1.34 -8.68
CA GLY A 696 25.93 1.30 -10.10
C GLY A 696 24.88 0.59 -10.98
N GLU A 697 24.20 -0.43 -10.48
CA GLU A 697 23.30 -1.28 -11.27
C GLU A 697 21.83 -0.83 -11.20
N GLY A 698 21.33 -0.39 -10.05
CA GLY A 698 19.95 0.07 -9.90
C GLY A 698 19.63 1.26 -10.81
N TYR A 699 18.44 1.28 -11.42
CA TYR A 699 18.03 2.39 -12.29
C TYR A 699 18.10 3.74 -11.57
N TRP A 700 17.80 3.75 -10.29
CA TRP A 700 17.88 4.94 -9.42
C TRP A 700 18.99 4.83 -8.38
N GLY A 701 19.91 3.87 -8.50
CA GLY A 701 20.91 3.60 -7.47
C GLY A 701 21.77 4.81 -7.15
N TYR A 702 22.40 5.43 -8.15
CA TYR A 702 23.23 6.59 -7.93
C TYR A 702 22.44 7.83 -7.49
N SER A 703 21.23 8.03 -8.02
CA SER A 703 20.39 9.17 -7.63
C SER A 703 19.78 9.03 -6.23
N TYR A 704 19.41 7.80 -5.84
CA TYR A 704 19.03 7.55 -4.43
C TYR A 704 20.22 7.72 -3.48
N SER A 705 21.41 7.37 -3.92
CA SER A 705 22.63 7.61 -3.14
C SER A 705 22.90 9.10 -2.90
N GLU A 706 22.36 10.02 -3.71
CA GLU A 706 22.36 11.45 -3.40
C GLU A 706 21.56 11.78 -2.12
N VAL A 707 20.53 10.98 -1.84
CA VAL A 707 19.72 11.11 -0.62
C VAL A 707 20.44 10.47 0.58
N SER A 708 20.85 9.21 0.44
CA SER A 708 21.38 8.43 1.56
C SER A 708 22.87 8.57 1.80
N MET A 709 23.65 8.90 0.76
CA MET A 709 25.12 8.98 0.79
C MET A 709 25.62 10.25 0.09
N ALA A 710 25.06 11.40 0.49
CA ALA A 710 25.30 12.70 -0.12
C ALA A 710 26.80 13.02 -0.22
N ASN A 711 27.25 13.35 -1.44
CA ASN A 711 28.64 13.66 -1.79
C ASN A 711 29.66 12.54 -1.51
N SER A 712 29.19 11.31 -1.25
CA SER A 712 30.04 10.14 -1.09
C SER A 712 29.89 9.21 -2.30
N TYR A 713 30.99 8.59 -2.71
CA TYR A 713 31.08 7.67 -3.84
C TYR A 713 31.92 6.46 -3.43
N PRO A 714 31.77 5.29 -4.11
CA PRO A 714 32.57 4.10 -3.78
C PRO A 714 34.08 4.34 -3.71
N TRP A 715 34.61 5.19 -4.58
CA TRP A 715 36.06 5.53 -4.62
C TRP A 715 36.47 6.62 -3.63
N SER A 716 35.55 7.49 -3.19
CA SER A 716 35.86 8.58 -2.24
C SER A 716 35.58 8.22 -0.78
N ASN A 717 34.67 7.28 -0.54
CA ASN A 717 34.27 6.84 0.79
C ASN A 717 34.00 5.32 0.82
N PRO A 718 35.04 4.48 0.57
CA PRO A 718 34.87 3.03 0.51
C PRO A 718 34.37 2.44 1.83
N ASP A 719 34.65 3.06 2.97
CA ASP A 719 34.16 2.60 4.25
C ASP A 719 32.62 2.63 4.34
N LEU A 720 32.00 3.69 3.83
CA LEU A 720 30.55 3.81 3.78
C LEU A 720 29.93 2.78 2.81
N PHE A 721 30.53 2.57 1.65
CA PHE A 721 29.99 1.69 0.61
C PHE A 721 30.31 0.21 0.85
N VAL A 722 31.48 -0.13 1.38
CA VAL A 722 31.92 -1.51 1.54
C VAL A 722 31.72 -1.98 2.97
N LYS A 723 32.28 -1.30 3.99
CA LYS A 723 32.23 -1.78 5.38
C LYS A 723 30.80 -1.79 5.96
N GLN A 724 29.95 -0.88 5.52
CA GLN A 724 28.54 -0.83 5.93
C GLN A 724 27.64 -1.75 5.11
N SER A 725 28.13 -2.34 4.02
CA SER A 725 27.37 -3.31 3.25
C SER A 725 27.25 -4.65 3.98
N PRO A 726 26.04 -5.18 4.16
CA PRO A 726 25.81 -6.45 4.85
C PRO A 726 26.59 -7.62 4.26
N LEU A 727 26.76 -7.64 2.92
CA LEU A 727 27.46 -8.72 2.22
C LEU A 727 28.88 -8.96 2.77
N PHE A 728 29.62 -7.89 3.04
CA PHE A 728 30.99 -7.97 3.54
C PHE A 728 31.08 -8.32 5.04
N ASN A 729 29.92 -8.47 5.68
CA ASN A 729 29.76 -8.86 7.08
C ASN A 729 28.84 -10.10 7.23
N ALA A 730 28.64 -10.86 6.15
CA ALA A 730 27.72 -11.99 6.12
C ALA A 730 28.07 -13.09 7.12
N ASP A 731 29.36 -13.26 7.45
CA ASP A 731 29.88 -14.20 8.44
C ASP A 731 29.33 -13.96 9.87
N LYS A 732 28.91 -12.75 10.18
CA LYS A 732 28.30 -12.35 11.46
C LYS A 732 26.82 -12.73 11.57
N ILE A 733 26.18 -13.12 10.48
CA ILE A 733 24.73 -13.41 10.44
C ILE A 733 24.48 -14.84 10.90
N HIS A 734 23.69 -15.01 11.97
CA HIS A 734 23.26 -16.30 12.50
C HIS A 734 21.74 -16.48 12.43
N THR A 735 20.97 -15.39 12.38
CA THR A 735 19.51 -15.40 12.31
C THR A 735 19.02 -16.03 11.00
N PRO A 736 18.05 -16.95 11.04
CA PRO A 736 17.37 -17.43 9.82
C PRO A 736 16.84 -16.29 8.99
N LEU A 737 17.29 -16.16 7.74
CA LEU A 737 17.02 -15.01 6.87
C LEU A 737 16.35 -15.44 5.58
N LEU A 738 15.13 -14.94 5.35
CA LEU A 738 14.39 -15.10 4.10
C LEU A 738 14.62 -13.88 3.20
N PHE A 739 14.98 -14.14 1.94
CA PHE A 739 14.98 -13.15 0.88
C PHE A 739 13.72 -13.31 0.03
N LEU A 740 13.00 -12.18 -0.16
CA LEU A 740 11.87 -12.07 -1.07
C LEU A 740 12.18 -11.00 -2.11
N HIS A 741 12.09 -11.33 -3.42
CA HIS A 741 12.49 -10.39 -4.47
C HIS A 741 11.73 -10.65 -5.77
N GLY A 742 11.25 -9.61 -6.45
CA GLY A 742 10.80 -9.70 -7.82
C GLY A 742 12.00 -9.91 -8.75
N ASP A 743 11.96 -10.93 -9.63
CA ASP A 743 13.11 -11.24 -10.51
C ASP A 743 13.29 -10.26 -11.67
N ALA A 744 12.34 -9.34 -11.85
CA ALA A 744 12.39 -8.24 -12.80
C ALA A 744 12.58 -6.87 -12.12
N ASP A 745 13.04 -6.84 -10.87
CA ASP A 745 13.26 -5.60 -10.12
C ASP A 745 14.43 -4.81 -10.74
N VAL A 746 14.12 -3.60 -11.22
CA VAL A 746 15.08 -2.68 -11.83
C VAL A 746 15.52 -1.57 -10.86
N ASN A 747 14.82 -1.39 -9.75
CA ASN A 747 15.19 -0.43 -8.71
C ASN A 747 16.31 -1.01 -7.82
N VAL A 748 16.00 -2.11 -7.13
CA VAL A 748 17.00 -2.89 -6.39
C VAL A 748 17.17 -4.21 -7.16
N PRO A 749 18.23 -4.37 -7.93
CA PRO A 749 18.42 -5.56 -8.77
C PRO A 749 18.37 -6.85 -7.95
N VAL A 750 17.74 -7.89 -8.49
CA VAL A 750 17.60 -9.19 -7.81
C VAL A 750 18.94 -9.79 -7.41
N GLY A 751 20.03 -9.40 -8.08
CA GLY A 751 21.41 -9.74 -7.74
C GLY A 751 21.77 -9.43 -6.27
N GLU A 752 21.18 -8.39 -5.69
CA GLU A 752 21.38 -8.05 -4.28
C GLU A 752 20.96 -9.19 -3.34
N SER A 753 19.81 -9.82 -3.59
CA SER A 753 19.38 -11.00 -2.83
C SER A 753 20.19 -12.25 -3.18
N ILE A 754 20.53 -12.45 -4.45
CA ILE A 754 21.28 -13.63 -4.90
C ILE A 754 22.66 -13.70 -4.25
N GLN A 755 23.42 -12.60 -4.22
CA GLN A 755 24.77 -12.59 -3.67
C GLN A 755 24.78 -12.84 -2.15
N MET A 756 23.84 -12.25 -1.39
CA MET A 756 23.77 -12.48 0.04
C MET A 756 23.28 -13.90 0.37
N PHE A 757 22.26 -14.39 -0.35
CA PHE A 757 21.81 -15.78 -0.24
C PHE A 757 22.96 -16.77 -0.51
N THR A 758 23.77 -16.52 -1.54
CA THR A 758 24.96 -17.34 -1.86
C THR A 758 25.96 -17.32 -0.72
N ALA A 759 26.26 -16.14 -0.17
CA ALA A 759 27.18 -16.00 0.96
C ALA A 759 26.70 -16.80 2.19
N LEU A 760 25.42 -16.66 2.54
CA LEU A 760 24.85 -17.38 3.70
C LEU A 760 24.80 -18.89 3.47
N LYS A 761 24.53 -19.37 2.25
CA LYS A 761 24.60 -20.81 1.92
C LYS A 761 26.02 -21.36 2.07
N LEU A 762 27.02 -20.65 1.57
CA LEU A 762 28.43 -21.04 1.72
C LEU A 762 28.89 -21.06 3.19
N LEU A 763 28.31 -20.18 4.01
CA LEU A 763 28.56 -20.14 5.46
C LEU A 763 27.76 -21.20 6.24
N GLY A 764 26.93 -22.01 5.57
CA GLY A 764 26.09 -23.03 6.21
C GLY A 764 24.97 -22.45 7.09
N ARG A 765 24.49 -21.23 6.77
CA ARG A 765 23.44 -20.55 7.54
C ARG A 765 22.04 -20.96 7.09
N GLU A 766 21.08 -20.89 8.00
CA GLU A 766 19.66 -21.09 7.70
C GLU A 766 19.15 -19.89 6.88
N THR A 767 18.84 -20.14 5.61
CA THR A 767 18.37 -19.10 4.69
C THR A 767 17.51 -19.70 3.60
N ALA A 768 16.58 -18.89 3.10
CA ALA A 768 15.76 -19.20 1.92
C ALA A 768 15.70 -17.99 0.99
N PHE A 769 15.57 -18.24 -0.31
CA PHE A 769 15.34 -17.22 -1.31
C PHE A 769 14.11 -17.59 -2.14
N VAL A 770 13.12 -16.70 -2.16
CA VAL A 770 11.90 -16.82 -2.93
C VAL A 770 11.82 -15.69 -3.94
N ALA A 771 12.01 -16.01 -5.20
CA ALA A 771 11.87 -15.11 -6.32
C ALA A 771 10.42 -15.03 -6.79
N VAL A 772 9.93 -13.83 -7.11
CA VAL A 772 8.58 -13.61 -7.63
C VAL A 772 8.68 -13.27 -9.11
N THR A 773 8.39 -14.23 -9.95
CA THR A 773 8.63 -14.17 -11.41
C THR A 773 7.88 -13.03 -12.08
N GLY A 774 8.61 -12.21 -12.87
CA GLY A 774 8.07 -11.11 -13.66
C GLY A 774 7.56 -9.93 -12.83
N GLN A 775 7.86 -9.89 -11.52
CA GLN A 775 7.54 -8.74 -10.68
C GLN A 775 8.75 -7.84 -10.50
N ASP A 776 8.48 -6.54 -10.52
CA ASP A 776 9.43 -5.48 -10.24
C ASP A 776 9.52 -5.23 -8.72
N HIS A 777 9.99 -4.06 -8.29
CA HIS A 777 10.18 -3.65 -6.90
C HIS A 777 8.93 -3.77 -6.01
N HIS A 778 7.76 -3.66 -6.60
CA HIS A 778 6.45 -3.89 -5.96
C HIS A 778 5.78 -5.13 -6.52
N ILE A 779 5.31 -6.00 -5.63
CA ILE A 779 4.53 -7.17 -6.02
C ILE A 779 3.07 -6.71 -6.22
N VAL A 780 2.68 -6.49 -7.47
CA VAL A 780 1.38 -5.89 -7.83
C VAL A 780 0.38 -6.89 -8.40
N ASP A 781 0.86 -7.99 -9.00
CA ASP A 781 -0.01 -9.06 -9.48
C ASP A 781 -0.76 -9.69 -8.31
N TYR A 782 -2.08 -9.78 -8.44
CA TYR A 782 -2.97 -10.20 -7.36
C TYR A 782 -2.62 -11.60 -6.82
N GLY A 783 -2.47 -12.58 -7.70
CA GLY A 783 -2.17 -13.97 -7.29
C GLY A 783 -0.79 -14.11 -6.67
N LYS A 784 0.20 -13.44 -7.25
CA LYS A 784 1.58 -13.41 -6.73
C LYS A 784 1.68 -12.68 -5.41
N ARG A 785 0.90 -11.61 -5.21
CA ARG A 785 0.84 -10.87 -3.95
C ARG A 785 0.31 -11.74 -2.81
N ILE A 786 -0.70 -12.57 -3.07
CA ILE A 786 -1.20 -13.53 -2.08
C ILE A 786 -0.12 -14.56 -1.73
N GLN A 787 0.52 -15.18 -2.73
CA GLN A 787 1.57 -16.17 -2.50
C GLN A 787 2.77 -15.58 -1.76
N TRP A 788 3.17 -14.36 -2.12
CA TRP A 788 4.23 -13.62 -1.45
C TRP A 788 3.90 -13.36 0.03
N GLN A 789 2.67 -12.93 0.32
CA GLN A 789 2.24 -12.67 1.68
C GLN A 789 2.13 -13.96 2.51
N ASN A 790 1.61 -15.04 1.90
CA ASN A 790 1.56 -16.36 2.55
C ASN A 790 2.97 -16.89 2.86
N THR A 791 3.95 -16.61 2.00
CA THR A 791 5.36 -16.95 2.24
C THR A 791 5.90 -16.24 3.49
N ILE A 792 5.58 -14.97 3.67
CA ILE A 792 5.95 -14.19 4.88
C ILE A 792 5.33 -14.82 6.14
N PHE A 793 4.02 -15.07 6.09
CA PHE A 793 3.30 -15.68 7.21
C PHE A 793 3.87 -17.06 7.58
N ALA A 794 4.11 -17.89 6.57
CA ALA A 794 4.66 -19.24 6.76
C ALA A 794 6.08 -19.23 7.33
N TRP A 795 6.93 -18.25 6.91
CA TRP A 795 8.28 -18.10 7.47
C TRP A 795 8.24 -17.71 8.94
N PHE A 796 7.42 -16.74 9.31
CA PHE A 796 7.27 -16.34 10.70
C PHE A 796 6.62 -17.45 11.55
N ALA A 797 5.63 -18.17 11.04
CA ALA A 797 5.05 -19.32 11.75
C ALA A 797 6.11 -20.38 12.05
N LYS A 798 6.95 -20.71 11.06
CA LYS A 798 8.05 -21.70 11.22
C LYS A 798 8.99 -21.34 12.36
N TRP A 799 9.42 -20.09 12.47
CA TRP A 799 10.48 -19.70 13.40
C TRP A 799 9.98 -19.06 14.70
N LEU A 800 8.85 -18.36 14.66
CA LEU A 800 8.34 -17.63 15.83
C LEU A 800 7.24 -18.41 16.57
N GLN A 801 6.53 -19.28 15.88
CA GLN A 801 5.47 -20.13 16.47
C GLN A 801 5.86 -21.61 16.53
N ASP A 802 7.07 -21.97 16.10
CA ASP A 802 7.59 -23.34 16.01
C ASP A 802 6.70 -24.26 15.14
N ASP A 803 6.05 -23.70 14.11
CA ASP A 803 5.11 -24.39 13.23
C ASP A 803 5.55 -24.27 11.76
N ALA A 804 6.22 -25.31 11.25
CA ALA A 804 6.67 -25.36 9.87
C ALA A 804 5.61 -25.90 8.89
N THR A 805 4.41 -26.23 9.33
CA THR A 805 3.39 -26.91 8.53
C THR A 805 3.05 -26.12 7.28
N TRP A 806 2.79 -24.82 7.42
CA TRP A 806 2.47 -23.95 6.27
C TRP A 806 3.64 -23.79 5.31
N TRP A 807 4.85 -23.58 5.85
CA TRP A 807 6.06 -23.49 5.03
C TRP A 807 6.27 -24.77 4.20
N ASN A 808 6.14 -25.93 4.82
CA ASN A 808 6.29 -27.23 4.16
C ASN A 808 5.17 -27.53 3.17
N ALA A 809 3.97 -27.00 3.39
CA ALA A 809 2.85 -27.10 2.43
C ALA A 809 3.12 -26.29 1.16
N ILE A 810 3.67 -25.06 1.30
CA ILE A 810 4.02 -24.21 0.15
C ILE A 810 5.31 -24.69 -0.52
N TYR A 811 6.36 -24.97 0.27
CA TYR A 811 7.70 -25.31 -0.21
C TYR A 811 8.07 -26.72 0.27
N LYS A 812 7.50 -27.72 -0.42
CA LYS A 812 7.77 -29.12 -0.09
C LYS A 812 9.28 -29.40 -0.12
N PRO A 813 9.82 -30.11 0.89
CA PRO A 813 11.21 -30.56 0.87
C PRO A 813 11.53 -31.30 -0.43
N LYS A 814 12.66 -30.97 -1.03
CA LYS A 814 13.13 -31.60 -2.28
C LYS A 814 14.46 -32.26 -2.01
N ASN A 815 14.57 -33.53 -2.39
CA ASN A 815 15.84 -34.24 -2.40
C ASN A 815 16.49 -34.01 -3.77
N LEU A 816 17.32 -32.99 -3.91
CA LEU A 816 18.08 -32.69 -5.11
C LEU A 816 19.55 -33.03 -4.90
#